data_144ffb3dd3a2bf28eb37bec4cf790009
#
_entry.id   144ffb3dd3a2bf28eb37bec4cf790009
#
_cell.length_a   1.000
_cell.length_b   1.000
_cell.length_c   1.000
_cell.angle_alpha   90.00
_cell.angle_beta   90.00
_cell.angle_gamma   90.00
#
_symmetry.space_group_name_H-M   'P 1'
#
loop_
_entity.id
_entity.type
_entity.pdbx_description
1 polymer ?
#
loop_
_entity_poly.entity_id
_entity_poly.type
_entity_poly.pdbx_seq_one_letter_code
_entity_poly.pdbx_strand_id
1 'polypeptide(L)'
;MRQPRATMDFETKSAAGFRWCNATNKWRGPKGAAAGRKGLGVVGAPAYARHPSTDVLTLSYRLPGQPVRRWRPGMAPPRDLFAWLGAGGHVEAHNVMFERLIWTFVCVPRYGFPELPPAQLDCSMATARVNSFPGALGNLGDVLRLSVRKNADGRRLLNRYSIPRNPTKGDPRTWIAPTDPGEEADAEGLYAYCDQDVATEEAASERMAPMTAMEREFWLVDQEINWRGIAINRPAIRDCIAVLDQAIAQYGAECRALTGGLEPSQVQKLQGWLSAHGVYLHSLDSDAVAEALTRKNMDPTARRVLEIRALVGSASVKKLYAMENMACGDDRLRDLIVHHGARTGRPTGEGPQPLNLPKAGPKLVACPSCGRPYLPTHDACPWCGVAAVPGLKKGWKAEYVPHVLEIMATRSLALVEFFFGDALLAISGCIRGLFTAGPGMDLIASDYSAIEAVVIAMLAGEQWRIDAFRARKDIYLASASKITGTTLETYLAYERDHGEHHPDRQKVGKPAELGLGFGGWINAWRVFDESDTFTDEEVKGHIKAWRAASPAIIELWGGQWRGAPWNGHAERYGFEGAAINAIQYPGQAFMVRGIKFEREVAPGGDALIITLLSGRRLTYHDARLEPSTRDYAAPGELSISYMTWNSNPKYGALGWVRMSTFGGRLTENIVQAIAHDILRFAILGLRAAGFPTVLHVYDEIVVEVPERPAMAGGVPDPQIAMVEAIMATMPAWAQGWPVRAAGGWRGKIYRKG
;
A
#
# COMPACT_ATOMS: atom_id res chain seq x y z
N MET A 1 -8.40 -28.33 14.91
CA MET A 1 -7.58 -27.94 16.08
C MET A 1 -6.32 -27.25 15.56
N ARG A 2 -5.89 -26.18 16.23
CA ARG A 2 -4.60 -25.54 15.92
C ARG A 2 -3.45 -26.51 16.22
N GLN A 3 -2.40 -26.51 15.40
CA GLN A 3 -1.16 -27.21 15.76
C GLN A 3 -0.54 -26.55 16.98
N PRO A 4 0.02 -27.32 17.94
CA PRO A 4 0.80 -26.77 19.04
C PRO A 4 1.98 -25.96 18.48
N ARG A 5 2.26 -24.81 19.08
CA ARG A 5 3.35 -23.93 18.67
C ARG A 5 3.96 -23.25 19.88
N ALA A 6 5.22 -22.93 19.80
CA ALA A 6 5.87 -22.04 20.75
C ALA A 6 5.51 -20.59 20.40
N THR A 7 5.47 -19.71 21.38
CA THR A 7 5.36 -18.24 21.17
C THR A 7 6.66 -17.60 21.63
N MET A 8 7.16 -16.58 20.92
CA MET A 8 8.40 -15.88 21.28
C MET A 8 8.34 -14.40 20.94
N ASP A 9 9.12 -13.61 21.71
CA ASP A 9 9.31 -12.18 21.49
C ASP A 9 10.75 -11.78 21.84
N PHE A 10 11.35 -10.84 21.07
CA PHE A 10 12.67 -10.30 21.30
C PHE A 10 12.62 -8.83 21.68
N GLU A 11 13.36 -8.47 22.73
CA GLU A 11 13.75 -7.09 22.97
C GLU A 11 15.20 -6.87 22.57
N THR A 12 15.47 -5.79 21.84
CA THR A 12 16.75 -5.57 21.16
C THR A 12 17.25 -4.13 21.34
N LYS A 13 18.54 -3.92 21.10
CA LYS A 13 19.18 -2.60 21.05
C LYS A 13 19.87 -2.38 19.70
N SER A 14 19.90 -1.12 19.22
CA SER A 14 20.65 -0.77 18.01
C SER A 14 20.89 0.74 17.89
N ALA A 15 22.05 1.11 17.32
CA ALA A 15 22.30 2.46 16.81
C ALA A 15 21.86 2.65 15.35
N ALA A 16 21.19 1.66 14.75
CA ALA A 16 20.65 1.79 13.39
C ALA A 16 19.77 3.04 13.28
N GLY A 17 20.00 3.85 12.25
CA GLY A 17 19.29 5.11 12.07
C GLY A 17 19.79 6.26 12.95
N PHE A 18 20.87 6.08 13.69
CA PHE A 18 21.53 7.15 14.42
C PHE A 18 22.94 7.38 13.89
N ARG A 19 23.37 8.63 13.89
CA ARG A 19 24.73 9.04 13.53
C ARG A 19 25.33 9.85 14.68
N TRP A 20 26.54 9.47 15.12
CA TRP A 20 27.30 10.26 16.05
C TRP A 20 27.87 11.52 15.39
N CYS A 21 27.69 12.67 16.00
CA CYS A 21 28.21 13.94 15.52
C CYS A 21 29.35 14.42 16.44
N ASN A 22 30.59 14.29 16.01
CA ASN A 22 31.78 14.67 16.78
C ASN A 22 31.78 16.16 17.15
N ALA A 23 31.31 17.03 16.23
CA ALA A 23 31.28 18.49 16.47
C ALA A 23 30.35 18.90 17.63
N THR A 24 29.31 18.13 17.91
CA THR A 24 28.33 18.43 18.97
C THR A 24 28.36 17.41 20.11
N ASN A 25 29.11 16.37 19.96
CA ASN A 25 29.19 15.23 20.89
C ASN A 25 27.79 14.64 21.20
N LYS A 26 26.98 14.44 20.14
CA LYS A 26 25.60 13.97 20.25
C LYS A 26 25.20 13.01 19.12
N TRP A 27 24.33 12.09 19.45
CA TRP A 27 23.63 11.30 18.47
C TRP A 27 22.59 12.14 17.75
N ARG A 28 22.52 12.01 16.44
CA ARG A 28 21.51 12.62 15.58
C ARG A 28 20.71 11.52 14.88
N GLY A 29 19.41 11.69 14.78
CA GLY A 29 18.54 10.83 13.99
C GLY A 29 18.79 11.01 12.48
N PRO A 30 18.28 10.10 11.65
CA PRO A 30 18.41 10.18 10.21
C PRO A 30 17.59 11.35 9.66
N LYS A 31 18.05 11.89 8.54
CA LYS A 31 17.36 12.97 7.84
C LYS A 31 16.03 12.46 7.26
N GLY A 32 15.01 13.32 7.21
CA GLY A 32 13.70 12.99 6.66
C GLY A 32 12.83 12.08 7.54
N ALA A 33 13.28 11.71 8.73
CA ALA A 33 12.45 10.96 9.67
C ALA A 33 11.22 11.77 10.10
N ALA A 34 10.05 11.13 10.13
CA ALA A 34 8.85 11.75 10.69
C ALA A 34 9.04 12.09 12.17
N ALA A 35 8.39 13.15 12.64
CA ALA A 35 8.48 13.60 14.02
C ALA A 35 8.21 12.45 15.00
N GLY A 36 9.12 12.25 15.96
CA GLY A 36 9.03 11.21 16.98
C GLY A 36 9.46 9.80 16.54
N ARG A 37 9.70 9.53 15.26
CA ARG A 37 10.23 8.24 14.80
C ARG A 37 11.75 8.21 14.94
N LYS A 38 12.28 7.08 15.48
CA LYS A 38 13.72 6.86 15.72
C LYS A 38 14.05 5.37 15.47
N GLY A 39 15.33 5.08 15.24
CA GLY A 39 15.82 3.71 15.17
C GLY A 39 15.03 2.83 14.22
N LEU A 40 14.58 1.69 14.71
CA LEU A 40 13.78 0.70 13.97
C LEU A 40 12.64 1.33 13.15
N GLY A 41 11.90 2.28 13.73
CA GLY A 41 10.76 2.93 13.07
C GLY A 41 11.11 3.82 11.87
N VAL A 42 12.41 4.02 11.60
CA VAL A 42 12.91 4.80 10.45
C VAL A 42 13.64 3.92 9.44
N VAL A 43 14.48 3.00 9.93
CA VAL A 43 15.32 2.18 9.05
C VAL A 43 14.64 0.86 8.64
N GLY A 44 13.53 0.49 9.29
CA GLY A 44 12.86 -0.79 9.07
C GLY A 44 13.62 -1.98 9.65
N ALA A 45 12.91 -3.08 9.89
CA ALA A 45 13.45 -4.27 10.51
C ALA A 45 14.66 -4.89 9.76
N PRO A 46 14.67 -4.96 8.41
CA PRO A 46 15.76 -5.56 7.66
C PRO A 46 17.10 -4.83 7.81
N ALA A 47 17.10 -3.49 7.73
CA ALA A 47 18.32 -2.70 7.90
C ALA A 47 18.74 -2.62 9.39
N TYR A 48 17.76 -2.58 10.29
CA TYR A 48 17.98 -2.64 11.72
C TYR A 48 18.72 -3.92 12.14
N ALA A 49 18.20 -5.10 11.79
CA ALA A 49 18.75 -6.39 12.20
C ALA A 49 20.18 -6.63 11.65
N ARG A 50 20.49 -6.10 10.47
CA ARG A 50 21.82 -6.22 9.84
C ARG A 50 22.82 -5.19 10.33
N HIS A 51 22.41 -4.22 11.15
CA HIS A 51 23.33 -3.20 11.65
C HIS A 51 24.32 -3.78 12.68
N PRO A 52 25.64 -3.48 12.60
CA PRO A 52 26.66 -4.10 13.46
C PRO A 52 26.42 -3.91 14.97
N SER A 53 25.74 -2.83 15.36
CA SER A 53 25.43 -2.55 16.78
C SER A 53 24.17 -3.24 17.28
N THR A 54 23.40 -3.89 16.41
CA THR A 54 22.17 -4.56 16.83
C THR A 54 22.49 -5.79 17.66
N ASP A 55 21.83 -5.89 18.81
CA ASP A 55 22.04 -7.00 19.74
C ASP A 55 20.75 -7.30 20.52
N VAL A 56 20.67 -8.51 21.07
CA VAL A 56 19.56 -8.95 21.90
C VAL A 56 19.71 -8.41 23.31
N LEU A 57 18.63 -7.89 23.89
CA LEU A 57 18.52 -7.59 25.31
C LEU A 57 17.91 -8.77 26.08
N THR A 58 16.83 -9.34 25.55
CA THR A 58 16.20 -10.56 26.06
C THR A 58 15.40 -11.24 24.96
N LEU A 59 15.25 -12.55 25.08
CA LEU A 59 14.27 -13.39 24.39
C LEU A 59 13.35 -13.97 25.46
N SER A 60 12.07 -13.74 25.36
CA SER A 60 11.04 -14.47 26.10
C SER A 60 10.38 -15.46 25.17
N TYR A 61 10.13 -16.68 25.65
CA TYR A 61 9.46 -17.71 24.87
C TYR A 61 8.64 -18.65 25.75
N ARG A 62 7.60 -19.25 25.16
CA ARG A 62 6.78 -20.25 25.83
C ARG A 62 6.60 -21.46 24.93
N LEU A 63 6.95 -22.63 25.42
CA LEU A 63 6.59 -23.91 24.78
C LEU A 63 5.15 -24.31 25.14
N PRO A 64 4.45 -25.10 24.33
CA PRO A 64 3.07 -25.48 24.60
C PRO A 64 2.87 -26.08 25.98
N GLY A 65 1.92 -25.49 26.76
CA GLY A 65 1.61 -25.93 28.12
C GLY A 65 2.66 -25.67 29.18
N GLN A 66 3.71 -24.89 28.88
CA GLN A 66 4.79 -24.57 29.81
C GLN A 66 4.73 -23.10 30.23
N PRO A 67 5.38 -22.72 31.35
CA PRO A 67 5.54 -21.32 31.73
C PRO A 67 6.44 -20.57 30.73
N VAL A 68 6.34 -19.22 30.70
CA VAL A 68 7.27 -18.37 29.96
C VAL A 68 8.69 -18.57 30.49
N ARG A 69 9.63 -18.66 29.59
CA ARG A 69 11.07 -18.75 29.86
C ARG A 69 11.80 -17.60 29.22
N ARG A 70 12.94 -17.23 29.77
CA ARG A 70 13.80 -16.15 29.27
C ARG A 70 15.17 -16.66 28.89
N TRP A 71 15.72 -16.07 27.84
CA TRP A 71 17.13 -16.18 27.51
C TRP A 71 17.72 -14.78 27.29
N ARG A 72 18.96 -14.59 27.69
CA ARG A 72 19.73 -13.35 27.53
C ARG A 72 21.19 -13.67 27.15
N PRO A 73 21.90 -12.76 26.46
CA PRO A 73 23.32 -12.89 26.25
C PRO A 73 24.06 -13.21 27.57
N GLY A 74 24.94 -14.19 27.54
CA GLY A 74 25.66 -14.68 28.72
C GLY A 74 24.98 -15.87 29.43
N MET A 75 23.73 -16.19 29.15
CA MET A 75 23.05 -17.40 29.62
C MET A 75 23.37 -18.61 28.73
N ALA A 76 23.18 -19.81 29.27
CA ALA A 76 23.21 -21.03 28.45
C ALA A 76 22.13 -20.96 27.36
N PRO A 77 22.41 -21.44 26.14
CA PRO A 77 21.44 -21.43 25.05
C PRO A 77 20.13 -22.12 25.42
N PRO A 78 18.98 -21.68 24.89
CA PRO A 78 17.66 -22.25 25.18
C PRO A 78 17.45 -23.60 24.45
N ARG A 79 18.09 -24.65 24.97
CA ARG A 79 18.17 -25.97 24.33
C ARG A 79 16.82 -26.65 24.16
N ASP A 80 15.87 -26.37 25.03
CA ASP A 80 14.49 -26.85 24.94
C ASP A 80 13.75 -26.25 23.75
N LEU A 81 13.90 -24.95 23.48
CA LEU A 81 13.40 -24.29 22.27
C LEU A 81 14.07 -24.86 21.02
N PHE A 82 15.39 -25.10 21.06
CA PHE A 82 16.10 -25.71 19.95
C PHE A 82 15.65 -27.14 19.67
N ALA A 83 15.42 -27.93 20.72
CA ALA A 83 14.86 -29.28 20.59
C ALA A 83 13.46 -29.28 20.00
N TRP A 84 12.61 -28.32 20.41
CA TRP A 84 11.28 -28.11 19.85
C TRP A 84 11.35 -27.83 18.34
N LEU A 85 12.19 -26.89 17.92
CA LEU A 85 12.40 -26.54 16.50
C LEU A 85 13.01 -27.70 15.72
N GLY A 86 13.99 -28.40 16.28
CA GLY A 86 14.62 -29.58 15.66
C GLY A 86 13.66 -30.75 15.46
N ALA A 87 12.62 -30.86 16.28
CA ALA A 87 11.52 -31.81 16.11
C ALA A 87 10.46 -31.36 15.09
N GLY A 88 10.66 -30.25 14.37
CA GLY A 88 9.69 -29.70 13.41
C GLY A 88 8.61 -28.84 14.06
N GLY A 89 8.76 -28.43 15.32
CA GLY A 89 7.83 -27.58 16.02
C GLY A 89 7.74 -26.17 15.41
N HIS A 90 6.55 -25.59 15.42
CA HIS A 90 6.30 -24.24 14.93
C HIS A 90 6.53 -23.17 16.01
N VAL A 91 6.91 -21.97 15.56
CA VAL A 91 7.04 -20.78 16.39
C VAL A 91 6.14 -19.68 15.84
N GLU A 92 5.35 -19.08 16.73
CA GLU A 92 4.56 -17.87 16.44
C GLU A 92 5.21 -16.65 17.07
N ALA A 93 5.15 -15.52 16.37
CA ALA A 93 5.52 -14.23 16.90
C ALA A 93 4.66 -13.11 16.31
N HIS A 94 4.52 -11.99 17.04
CA HIS A 94 3.75 -10.85 16.56
C HIS A 94 4.61 -9.98 15.64
N ASN A 95 4.38 -10.07 14.31
CA ASN A 95 5.27 -9.56 13.25
C ASN A 95 6.54 -10.40 13.10
N VAL A 96 6.39 -11.70 12.97
CA VAL A 96 7.47 -12.71 12.98
C VAL A 96 8.64 -12.40 12.02
N MET A 97 8.48 -11.52 11.03
CA MET A 97 9.60 -11.07 10.19
C MET A 97 10.70 -10.41 11.02
N PHE A 98 10.35 -9.62 12.04
CA PHE A 98 11.32 -9.01 12.94
C PHE A 98 12.10 -10.08 13.72
N GLU A 99 11.42 -11.03 14.35
CA GLU A 99 12.03 -12.13 15.10
C GLU A 99 12.93 -12.99 14.21
N ARG A 100 12.45 -13.32 13.00
CA ARG A 100 13.25 -14.05 12.02
C ARG A 100 14.53 -13.32 11.63
N LEU A 101 14.46 -11.99 11.45
CA LEU A 101 15.61 -11.16 11.11
C LEU A 101 16.62 -11.11 12.26
N ILE A 102 16.17 -10.90 13.51
CA ILE A 102 17.03 -10.91 14.70
C ILE A 102 17.65 -12.29 14.90
N TRP A 103 16.85 -13.35 14.79
CA TRP A 103 17.32 -14.72 14.87
C TRP A 103 18.45 -14.98 13.86
N THR A 104 18.20 -14.67 12.58
CA THR A 104 19.15 -14.98 11.49
C THR A 104 20.40 -14.10 11.52
N PHE A 105 20.28 -12.78 11.76
CA PHE A 105 21.42 -11.86 11.62
C PHE A 105 22.14 -11.54 12.93
N VAL A 106 21.53 -11.85 14.07
CA VAL A 106 22.13 -11.62 15.38
C VAL A 106 22.35 -12.92 16.14
N CYS A 107 21.30 -13.73 16.33
CA CYS A 107 21.40 -14.92 17.20
C CYS A 107 22.24 -16.04 16.57
N VAL A 108 22.05 -16.36 15.30
CA VAL A 108 22.83 -17.40 14.61
C VAL A 108 24.34 -17.08 14.65
N PRO A 109 24.81 -15.92 14.13
CA PRO A 109 26.25 -15.65 14.05
C PRO A 109 26.92 -15.35 15.40
N ARG A 110 26.19 -14.78 16.39
CA ARG A 110 26.81 -14.36 17.67
C ARG A 110 26.64 -15.37 18.80
N TYR A 111 25.55 -16.11 18.80
CA TYR A 111 25.15 -16.97 19.92
C TYR A 111 25.01 -18.44 19.54
N GLY A 112 25.29 -18.79 18.27
CA GLY A 112 25.27 -20.18 17.81
C GLY A 112 23.86 -20.79 17.79
N PHE A 113 22.81 -19.99 17.60
CA PHE A 113 21.46 -20.50 17.45
C PHE A 113 21.36 -21.34 16.15
N PRO A 114 20.50 -22.38 16.11
CA PRO A 114 20.24 -23.12 14.88
C PRO A 114 19.54 -22.22 13.85
N GLU A 115 19.57 -22.60 12.57
CA GLU A 115 18.75 -21.97 11.55
C GLU A 115 17.26 -22.14 11.88
N LEU A 116 16.46 -21.11 11.53
CA LEU A 116 15.01 -21.10 11.72
C LEU A 116 14.31 -21.18 10.36
N PRO A 117 13.79 -22.39 9.97
CA PRO A 117 13.15 -22.58 8.69
C PRO A 117 11.89 -21.72 8.56
N PRO A 118 11.69 -20.98 7.44
CA PRO A 118 10.49 -20.17 7.23
C PRO A 118 9.18 -20.96 7.34
N ALA A 119 9.18 -22.22 6.96
CA ALA A 119 8.00 -23.10 7.02
C ALA A 119 7.51 -23.36 8.46
N GLN A 120 8.39 -23.22 9.47
CA GLN A 120 8.05 -23.37 10.88
C GLN A 120 7.56 -22.07 11.54
N LEU A 121 7.47 -20.97 10.78
CA LEU A 121 7.01 -19.68 11.29
C LEU A 121 5.50 -19.52 11.15
N ASP A 122 4.89 -18.92 12.15
CA ASP A 122 3.52 -18.41 12.16
C ASP A 122 3.51 -16.94 12.65
N CYS A 123 2.50 -16.16 12.27
CA CYS A 123 2.44 -14.74 12.60
C CYS A 123 1.06 -14.36 13.14
N SER A 124 0.99 -14.00 14.40
CA SER A 124 -0.25 -13.57 15.05
C SER A 124 -0.78 -12.25 14.48
N MET A 125 0.12 -11.32 14.04
CA MET A 125 -0.27 -10.08 13.36
C MET A 125 -0.89 -10.34 11.99
N ALA A 126 -0.34 -11.25 11.19
CA ALA A 126 -0.92 -11.64 9.91
C ALA A 126 -2.28 -12.33 10.11
N THR A 127 -2.39 -13.22 11.11
CA THR A 127 -3.65 -13.87 11.50
C THR A 127 -4.70 -12.83 11.92
N ALA A 128 -4.31 -11.80 12.70
CA ALA A 128 -5.22 -10.72 13.08
C ALA A 128 -5.77 -9.99 11.85
N ARG A 129 -4.92 -9.63 10.89
CA ARG A 129 -5.32 -8.94 9.67
C ARG A 129 -6.23 -9.79 8.78
N VAL A 130 -5.93 -11.08 8.62
CA VAL A 130 -6.79 -12.03 7.89
C VAL A 130 -8.19 -12.09 8.51
N ASN A 131 -8.27 -11.96 9.85
CA ASN A 131 -9.53 -11.90 10.59
C ASN A 131 -10.13 -10.47 10.65
N SER A 132 -9.60 -9.49 9.91
CA SER A 132 -10.06 -8.08 9.91
C SER A 132 -9.93 -7.35 11.26
N PHE A 133 -9.00 -7.78 12.12
CA PHE A 133 -8.60 -7.10 13.35
C PHE A 133 -7.43 -6.12 13.13
N PRO A 134 -7.18 -5.18 14.06
CA PRO A 134 -6.01 -4.32 14.00
C PRO A 134 -4.70 -5.14 14.12
N GLY A 135 -3.67 -4.73 13.35
CA GLY A 135 -2.38 -5.43 13.36
C GLY A 135 -1.49 -5.13 14.56
N ALA A 136 -1.71 -4.07 15.32
CA ALA A 136 -0.89 -3.75 16.49
C ALA A 136 -1.37 -4.53 17.73
N LEU A 137 -0.46 -5.24 18.43
CA LEU A 137 -0.79 -6.14 19.54
C LEU A 137 -1.59 -5.46 20.67
N GLY A 138 -1.23 -4.22 21.04
CA GLY A 138 -1.98 -3.47 22.07
C GLY A 138 -3.43 -3.21 21.63
N ASN A 139 -3.63 -2.72 20.40
CA ASN A 139 -4.98 -2.48 19.86
C ASN A 139 -5.78 -3.79 19.70
N LEU A 140 -5.10 -4.85 19.30
CA LEU A 140 -5.69 -6.18 19.17
C LEU A 140 -6.17 -6.70 20.53
N GLY A 141 -5.33 -6.55 21.58
CA GLY A 141 -5.69 -6.93 22.95
C GLY A 141 -6.91 -6.17 23.48
N ASP A 142 -7.01 -4.86 23.18
CA ASP A 142 -8.16 -4.04 23.55
C ASP A 142 -9.44 -4.48 22.83
N VAL A 143 -9.37 -4.72 21.50
CA VAL A 143 -10.51 -5.16 20.70
C VAL A 143 -11.00 -6.54 21.13
N LEU A 144 -10.08 -7.47 21.39
CA LEU A 144 -10.40 -8.82 21.87
C LEU A 144 -10.75 -8.88 23.36
N ARG A 145 -10.65 -7.75 24.08
CA ARG A 145 -10.92 -7.64 25.53
C ARG A 145 -10.14 -8.67 26.35
N LEU A 146 -8.84 -8.76 26.06
CA LEU A 146 -7.98 -9.69 26.77
C LEU A 146 -7.81 -9.26 28.22
N SER A 147 -7.74 -10.25 29.13
CA SER A 147 -7.43 -10.02 30.55
C SER A 147 -5.95 -9.64 30.74
N VAL A 148 -5.08 -10.18 29.89
CA VAL A 148 -3.65 -9.87 29.82
C VAL A 148 -3.45 -8.77 28.81
N ARG A 149 -2.85 -7.64 29.22
CA ARG A 149 -2.68 -6.46 28.35
C ARG A 149 -1.24 -5.98 28.37
N LYS A 150 -0.86 -5.29 27.31
CA LYS A 150 0.48 -4.70 27.17
C LYS A 150 0.76 -3.69 28.30
N ASN A 151 1.94 -3.76 28.90
CA ASN A 151 2.35 -2.88 30.01
C ASN A 151 2.59 -1.44 29.50
N ALA A 152 2.00 -0.46 30.18
CA ALA A 152 2.10 0.97 29.83
C ALA A 152 3.55 1.51 29.95
N ASP A 153 4.35 1.02 30.91
CA ASP A 153 5.73 1.46 31.16
C ASP A 153 6.74 0.89 30.15
N GLY A 154 6.37 -0.11 29.37
CA GLY A 154 7.25 -0.79 28.44
C GLY A 154 7.94 0.15 27.46
N ARG A 155 7.25 1.18 26.95
CA ARG A 155 7.83 2.18 26.04
C ARG A 155 8.96 2.99 26.67
N ARG A 156 8.87 3.30 27.95
CA ARG A 156 9.92 4.00 28.70
C ARG A 156 11.16 3.13 28.80
N LEU A 157 10.98 1.86 29.19
CA LEU A 157 12.07 0.88 29.37
C LEU A 157 12.73 0.55 28.03
N LEU A 158 11.95 0.34 26.97
CA LEU A 158 12.47 0.18 25.61
C LEU A 158 13.36 1.36 25.20
N ASN A 159 12.86 2.59 25.29
CA ASN A 159 13.65 3.77 24.92
C ASN A 159 14.92 3.92 25.77
N ARG A 160 14.94 3.39 27.00
CA ARG A 160 16.09 3.44 27.88
C ARG A 160 17.24 2.56 27.39
N TYR A 161 16.94 1.34 26.96
CA TYR A 161 17.95 0.34 26.62
C TYR A 161 18.13 0.09 25.13
N SER A 162 17.11 0.33 24.32
CA SER A 162 17.09 -0.07 22.90
C SER A 162 17.75 0.94 21.96
N ILE A 163 17.88 2.21 22.36
CA ILE A 163 18.45 3.27 21.52
C ILE A 163 19.59 4.02 22.21
N PRO A 164 20.56 4.55 21.44
CA PRO A 164 21.63 5.36 22.02
C PRO A 164 21.09 6.65 22.62
N ARG A 165 21.71 7.12 23.67
CA ARG A 165 21.38 8.38 24.36
C ARG A 165 22.49 9.41 24.19
N ASN A 166 22.15 10.68 24.29
CA ASN A 166 23.14 11.74 24.34
C ASN A 166 23.73 11.84 25.76
N PRO A 167 25.07 11.99 25.91
CA PRO A 167 25.70 12.18 27.19
C PRO A 167 25.27 13.49 27.85
N THR A 168 25.26 13.52 29.16
CA THR A 168 24.99 14.70 29.99
C THR A 168 26.22 15.02 30.90
N LYS A 169 26.19 16.18 31.56
CA LYS A 169 27.29 16.53 32.50
C LYS A 169 27.42 15.54 33.68
N GLY A 170 26.29 14.94 34.10
CA GLY A 170 26.27 13.98 35.22
C GLY A 170 26.38 12.53 34.79
N ASP A 171 26.24 12.23 33.50
CA ASP A 171 26.31 10.86 32.96
C ASP A 171 26.86 10.89 31.53
N PRO A 172 28.17 10.56 31.34
CA PRO A 172 28.84 10.58 30.06
C PRO A 172 28.49 9.38 29.16
N ARG A 173 27.75 8.37 29.65
CA ARG A 173 27.43 7.18 28.88
C ARG A 173 26.56 7.52 27.67
N THR A 174 26.88 6.92 26.53
CA THR A 174 26.10 6.99 25.29
C THR A 174 25.12 5.81 25.13
N TRP A 175 25.21 4.83 25.99
CA TRP A 175 24.34 3.67 26.15
C TRP A 175 24.12 3.38 27.64
N ILE A 176 22.98 2.77 27.94
CA ILE A 176 22.70 2.13 29.22
C ILE A 176 22.54 0.64 28.94
N ALA A 177 23.27 -0.21 29.65
CA ALA A 177 23.09 -1.65 29.60
C ALA A 177 22.18 -2.11 30.76
N PRO A 178 21.34 -3.10 30.58
CA PRO A 178 20.58 -3.70 31.68
C PRO A 178 21.44 -4.25 32.81
N THR A 179 22.74 -4.48 32.54
CA THR A 179 23.70 -4.98 33.49
C THR A 179 24.52 -3.88 34.19
N ASP A 180 24.26 -2.60 33.87
CA ASP A 180 24.92 -1.49 34.53
C ASP A 180 24.46 -1.39 36.01
N PRO A 181 25.35 -1.00 36.95
CA PRO A 181 24.95 -0.83 38.34
C PRO A 181 23.78 0.16 38.51
N GLY A 182 22.79 -0.24 39.30
CA GLY A 182 21.59 0.57 39.56
C GLY A 182 20.47 0.44 38.50
N GLU A 183 20.65 -0.42 37.49
CA GLU A 183 19.65 -0.68 36.46
C GLU A 183 18.78 -1.94 36.73
N GLU A 184 19.03 -2.67 37.81
CA GLU A 184 18.47 -4.00 38.10
C GLU A 184 16.91 -4.00 38.03
N ALA A 185 16.29 -2.99 38.66
CA ALA A 185 14.83 -2.90 38.70
C ALA A 185 14.21 -2.56 37.33
N ASP A 186 14.79 -1.60 36.60
CA ASP A 186 14.34 -1.22 35.26
C ASP A 186 14.61 -2.35 34.25
N ALA A 187 15.75 -3.07 34.40
CA ALA A 187 16.08 -4.23 33.57
C ALA A 187 15.07 -5.37 33.78
N GLU A 188 14.74 -5.70 35.04
CA GLU A 188 13.70 -6.71 35.33
C GLU A 188 12.33 -6.28 34.82
N GLY A 189 12.01 -4.98 34.89
CA GLY A 189 10.82 -4.41 34.30
C GLY A 189 10.76 -4.62 32.76
N LEU A 190 11.90 -4.47 32.04
CA LEU A 190 11.98 -4.75 30.62
C LEU A 190 11.77 -6.24 30.31
N TYR A 191 12.38 -7.12 31.10
CA TYR A 191 12.23 -8.57 30.89
C TYR A 191 10.80 -9.03 31.16
N ALA A 192 10.17 -8.50 32.23
CA ALA A 192 8.76 -8.76 32.53
C ALA A 192 7.81 -8.21 31.43
N TYR A 193 8.21 -7.10 30.80
CA TYR A 193 7.49 -6.56 29.66
C TYR A 193 7.51 -7.54 28.46
N CYS A 194 8.66 -8.10 28.11
CA CYS A 194 8.80 -9.10 27.06
C CYS A 194 7.99 -10.37 27.35
N ASP A 195 8.00 -10.86 28.60
CA ASP A 195 7.15 -11.99 29.03
C ASP A 195 5.66 -11.69 28.85
N GLN A 196 5.28 -10.47 29.19
CA GLN A 196 3.89 -9.99 29.05
C GLN A 196 3.46 -9.95 27.58
N ASP A 197 4.36 -9.54 26.68
CA ASP A 197 4.06 -9.52 25.23
C ASP A 197 3.84 -10.94 24.70
N VAL A 198 4.66 -11.93 25.09
CA VAL A 198 4.44 -13.36 24.80
C VAL A 198 3.08 -13.85 25.30
N ALA A 199 2.73 -13.54 26.54
CA ALA A 199 1.44 -13.96 27.12
C ALA A 199 0.24 -13.28 26.45
N THR A 200 0.38 -12.00 26.08
CA THR A 200 -0.67 -11.24 25.37
C THR A 200 -0.87 -11.78 23.96
N GLU A 201 0.20 -12.10 23.27
CA GLU A 201 0.17 -12.67 21.93
C GLU A 201 -0.52 -14.04 21.91
N GLU A 202 -0.15 -14.94 22.81
CA GLU A 202 -0.79 -16.26 22.91
C GLU A 202 -2.30 -16.13 23.17
N ALA A 203 -2.69 -15.29 24.14
CA ALA A 203 -4.08 -15.05 24.46
C ALA A 203 -4.86 -14.44 23.27
N ALA A 204 -4.23 -13.53 22.51
CA ALA A 204 -4.80 -12.98 21.28
C ALA A 204 -4.98 -14.05 20.22
N SER A 205 -3.95 -14.86 20.03
CA SER A 205 -3.95 -15.90 19.02
C SER A 205 -5.03 -16.96 19.26
N GLU A 206 -5.28 -17.33 20.52
CA GLU A 206 -6.37 -18.26 20.90
C GLU A 206 -7.76 -17.72 20.57
N ARG A 207 -7.92 -16.39 20.54
CA ARG A 207 -9.18 -15.69 20.25
C ARG A 207 -9.43 -15.44 18.76
N MET A 208 -8.53 -15.83 17.88
CA MET A 208 -8.65 -15.61 16.44
C MET A 208 -8.81 -16.96 15.70
N ALA A 209 -9.54 -16.96 14.58
CA ALA A 209 -9.53 -18.10 13.68
C ALA A 209 -8.12 -18.27 13.04
N PRO A 210 -7.56 -19.48 12.96
CA PRO A 210 -6.29 -19.68 12.29
C PRO A 210 -6.41 -19.38 10.80
N MET A 211 -5.28 -19.01 10.17
CA MET A 211 -5.21 -18.96 8.71
C MET A 211 -5.54 -20.33 8.11
N THR A 212 -6.27 -20.34 7.00
CA THR A 212 -6.43 -21.56 6.20
C THR A 212 -5.09 -22.00 5.61
N ALA A 213 -4.98 -23.25 5.16
CA ALA A 213 -3.76 -23.74 4.50
C ALA A 213 -3.37 -22.85 3.30
N MET A 214 -4.36 -22.46 2.49
CA MET A 214 -4.15 -21.58 1.33
C MET A 214 -3.69 -20.17 1.74
N GLU A 215 -4.29 -19.59 2.78
CA GLU A 215 -3.86 -18.25 3.29
C GLU A 215 -2.43 -18.32 3.84
N ARG A 216 -2.10 -19.39 4.57
CA ARG A 216 -0.76 -19.59 5.12
C ARG A 216 0.28 -19.79 4.01
N GLU A 217 -0.04 -20.57 2.99
CA GLU A 217 0.85 -20.77 1.84
C GLU A 217 1.18 -19.44 1.16
N PHE A 218 0.16 -18.64 0.90
CA PHE A 218 0.38 -17.33 0.28
C PHE A 218 1.11 -16.35 1.21
N TRP A 219 0.80 -16.37 2.51
CA TRP A 219 1.55 -15.59 3.49
C TRP A 219 3.04 -15.95 3.49
N LEU A 220 3.41 -17.22 3.39
CA LEU A 220 4.80 -17.66 3.26
C LEU A 220 5.46 -17.11 1.98
N VAL A 221 4.73 -17.03 0.88
CA VAL A 221 5.23 -16.42 -0.37
C VAL A 221 5.44 -14.91 -0.19
N ASP A 222 4.54 -14.20 0.48
CA ASP A 222 4.75 -12.78 0.83
C ASP A 222 5.99 -12.60 1.74
N GLN A 223 6.24 -13.55 2.67
CA GLN A 223 7.48 -13.53 3.47
C GLN A 223 8.73 -13.73 2.61
N GLU A 224 8.67 -14.59 1.58
CA GLU A 224 9.79 -14.77 0.63
C GLU A 224 10.03 -13.50 -0.20
N ILE A 225 8.96 -12.85 -0.70
CA ILE A 225 9.03 -11.59 -1.45
C ILE A 225 9.65 -10.50 -0.57
N ASN A 226 9.16 -10.31 0.65
CA ASN A 226 9.67 -9.34 1.61
C ASN A 226 11.12 -9.61 2.02
N TRP A 227 11.51 -10.88 2.15
CA TRP A 227 12.88 -11.28 2.45
C TRP A 227 13.85 -11.00 1.29
N ARG A 228 13.45 -11.29 0.06
CA ARG A 228 14.21 -11.03 -1.17
C ARG A 228 14.33 -9.52 -1.38
N GLY A 229 13.21 -8.80 -1.29
CA GLY A 229 13.12 -7.38 -1.55
C GLY A 229 13.41 -7.01 -3.01
N ILE A 230 13.45 -5.72 -3.29
CA ILE A 230 13.72 -5.15 -4.61
C ILE A 230 14.96 -4.25 -4.53
N ALA A 231 15.80 -4.28 -5.57
CA ALA A 231 16.98 -3.43 -5.63
C ALA A 231 16.61 -1.97 -5.93
N ILE A 232 17.50 -1.05 -5.56
CA ILE A 232 17.35 0.39 -5.78
C ILE A 232 18.65 0.99 -6.33
N ASN A 233 18.49 2.05 -7.11
CA ASN A 233 19.62 2.90 -7.52
C ASN A 233 19.95 3.90 -6.40
N ARG A 234 20.69 3.43 -5.40
CA ARG A 234 21.03 4.23 -4.22
C ARG A 234 21.88 5.47 -4.52
N PRO A 235 22.88 5.43 -5.45
CA PRO A 235 23.57 6.63 -5.90
C PRO A 235 22.60 7.70 -6.43
N ALA A 236 21.69 7.34 -7.34
CA ALA A 236 20.71 8.28 -7.90
C ALA A 236 19.74 8.81 -6.83
N ILE A 237 19.36 7.99 -5.84
CA ILE A 237 18.56 8.45 -4.68
C ILE A 237 19.28 9.57 -3.92
N ARG A 238 20.59 9.41 -3.67
CA ARG A 238 21.41 10.42 -2.98
C ARG A 238 21.56 11.70 -3.78
N ASP A 239 21.69 11.58 -5.11
CA ASP A 239 21.74 12.74 -6.00
C ASP A 239 20.40 13.49 -6.00
N CYS A 240 19.28 12.79 -6.10
CA CYS A 240 17.95 13.36 -5.97
C CYS A 240 17.75 14.04 -4.59
N ILE A 241 18.24 13.44 -3.48
CA ILE A 241 18.18 14.04 -2.16
C ILE A 241 19.02 15.33 -2.09
N ALA A 242 20.18 15.38 -2.75
CA ALA A 242 21.01 16.57 -2.78
C ALA A 242 20.33 17.75 -3.50
N VAL A 243 19.63 17.51 -4.60
CA VAL A 243 18.80 18.50 -5.31
C VAL A 243 17.59 18.90 -4.48
N LEU A 244 16.91 17.90 -3.90
CA LEU A 244 15.76 18.10 -3.02
C LEU A 244 16.07 19.00 -1.83
N ASP A 245 17.22 18.80 -1.18
CA ASP A 245 17.66 19.61 -0.03
C ASP A 245 17.87 21.07 -0.42
N GLN A 246 18.41 21.36 -1.62
CA GLN A 246 18.56 22.69 -2.15
C GLN A 246 17.19 23.33 -2.43
N ALA A 247 16.27 22.58 -3.06
CA ALA A 247 14.92 23.07 -3.34
C ALA A 247 14.15 23.40 -2.05
N ILE A 248 14.22 22.52 -1.03
CA ILE A 248 13.58 22.77 0.28
C ILE A 248 14.17 24.02 0.95
N ALA A 249 15.48 24.20 0.88
CA ALA A 249 16.13 25.39 1.44
C ALA A 249 15.70 26.67 0.73
N GLN A 250 15.63 26.66 -0.61
CA GLN A 250 15.17 27.78 -1.44
C GLN A 250 13.71 28.13 -1.16
N TYR A 251 12.79 27.15 -1.20
CA TYR A 251 11.38 27.37 -0.92
C TYR A 251 11.11 27.74 0.54
N GLY A 252 11.91 27.22 1.48
CA GLY A 252 11.86 27.67 2.88
C GLY A 252 12.25 29.12 3.04
N ALA A 253 13.32 29.59 2.37
CA ALA A 253 13.72 30.97 2.37
C ALA A 253 12.66 31.91 1.75
N GLU A 254 12.08 31.52 0.64
CA GLU A 254 10.97 32.22 -0.02
C GLU A 254 9.74 32.28 0.89
N CYS A 255 9.33 31.20 1.52
CA CYS A 255 8.21 31.17 2.46
C CYS A 255 8.45 32.14 3.64
N ARG A 256 9.65 32.13 4.23
CA ARG A 256 10.00 33.07 5.30
C ARG A 256 9.92 34.51 4.84
N ALA A 257 10.39 34.83 3.65
CA ALA A 257 10.32 36.18 3.08
C ALA A 257 8.86 36.63 2.88
N LEU A 258 8.00 35.75 2.34
CA LEU A 258 6.59 36.08 2.07
C LEU A 258 5.75 36.19 3.35
N THR A 259 6.07 35.40 4.39
CA THR A 259 5.24 35.29 5.61
C THR A 259 5.77 36.05 6.81
N GLY A 260 6.90 36.73 6.67
CA GLY A 260 7.56 37.39 7.81
C GLY A 260 8.24 36.44 8.77
N GLY A 261 8.74 35.29 8.28
CA GLY A 261 9.59 34.38 9.06
C GLY A 261 9.02 32.99 9.34
N LEU A 262 7.89 32.58 8.74
CA LEU A 262 7.31 31.25 8.94
C LEU A 262 7.95 30.21 8.00
N GLU A 263 8.15 28.99 8.54
CA GLU A 263 8.57 27.82 7.76
C GLU A 263 7.35 27.07 7.19
N PRO A 264 7.46 26.45 5.99
CA PRO A 264 6.39 25.65 5.40
C PRO A 264 5.91 24.49 6.29
N SER A 265 6.73 24.03 7.24
CA SER A 265 6.41 22.95 8.17
C SER A 265 5.61 23.38 9.41
N GLN A 266 5.51 24.68 9.68
CA GLN A 266 4.80 25.24 10.85
C GLN A 266 3.28 25.32 10.58
N VAL A 267 2.61 24.20 10.47
CA VAL A 267 1.23 24.07 9.99
C VAL A 267 0.26 25.04 10.66
N GLN A 268 0.20 25.04 12.00
CA GLN A 268 -0.75 25.87 12.74
C GLN A 268 -0.52 27.38 12.55
N LYS A 269 0.76 27.81 12.58
CA LYS A 269 1.12 29.21 12.37
C LYS A 269 0.80 29.67 10.95
N LEU A 270 1.07 28.78 9.98
CA LEU A 270 0.81 29.03 8.56
C LEU A 270 -0.69 29.11 8.28
N GLN A 271 -1.53 28.27 8.94
CA GLN A 271 -2.99 28.39 8.87
C GLN A 271 -3.48 29.74 9.39
N GLY A 272 -2.94 30.20 10.53
CA GLY A 272 -3.26 31.54 11.06
C GLY A 272 -2.88 32.65 10.11
N TRP A 273 -1.70 32.58 9.50
CA TRP A 273 -1.24 33.54 8.51
C TRP A 273 -2.13 33.56 7.26
N LEU A 274 -2.47 32.37 6.72
CA LEU A 274 -3.37 32.23 5.57
C LEU A 274 -4.76 32.78 5.87
N SER A 275 -5.30 32.57 7.06
CA SER A 275 -6.59 33.10 7.48
C SER A 275 -6.57 34.61 7.52
N ALA A 276 -5.47 35.26 7.95
CA ALA A 276 -5.29 36.69 7.91
C ALA A 276 -5.23 37.25 6.48
N HIS A 277 -4.90 36.41 5.48
CA HIS A 277 -4.89 36.72 4.05
C HIS A 277 -6.14 36.20 3.31
N GLY A 278 -7.25 35.94 4.04
CA GLY A 278 -8.53 35.60 3.47
C GLY A 278 -8.65 34.11 3.01
N VAL A 279 -7.69 33.26 3.38
CA VAL A 279 -7.69 31.84 3.01
C VAL A 279 -7.94 30.97 4.25
N TYR A 280 -9.20 30.57 4.44
CA TYR A 280 -9.63 29.76 5.57
C TYR A 280 -9.54 28.26 5.21
N LEU A 281 -8.71 27.51 5.95
CA LEU A 281 -8.50 26.07 5.76
C LEU A 281 -8.50 25.36 7.12
N HIS A 282 -9.26 24.26 7.22
CA HIS A 282 -9.28 23.41 8.42
C HIS A 282 -8.02 22.56 8.56
N SER A 283 -7.36 22.28 7.43
CA SER A 283 -6.15 21.46 7.33
C SER A 283 -5.22 22.02 6.26
N LEU A 284 -3.91 21.74 6.37
CA LEU A 284 -2.92 21.93 5.30
C LEU A 284 -2.40 20.59 4.77
N ASP A 285 -3.26 19.55 4.74
CA ASP A 285 -2.99 18.32 4.02
C ASP A 285 -3.04 18.51 2.50
N SER A 286 -2.63 17.51 1.75
CA SER A 286 -2.54 17.59 0.28
C SER A 286 -3.88 17.90 -0.39
N ASP A 287 -4.97 17.33 0.12
CA ASP A 287 -6.30 17.46 -0.48
C ASP A 287 -6.84 18.87 -0.25
N ALA A 288 -6.78 19.36 1.00
CA ALA A 288 -7.23 20.71 1.35
C ALA A 288 -6.43 21.81 0.63
N VAL A 289 -5.10 21.61 0.50
CA VAL A 289 -4.24 22.58 -0.23
C VAL A 289 -4.54 22.53 -1.74
N ALA A 290 -4.71 21.35 -2.33
CA ALA A 290 -5.06 21.20 -3.74
C ALA A 290 -6.41 21.86 -4.04
N GLU A 291 -7.43 21.62 -3.22
CA GLU A 291 -8.76 22.24 -3.34
C GLU A 291 -8.66 23.78 -3.25
N ALA A 292 -7.90 24.28 -2.27
CA ALA A 292 -7.73 25.72 -2.11
C ALA A 292 -7.08 26.37 -3.35
N LEU A 293 -6.10 25.70 -3.95
CA LEU A 293 -5.40 26.21 -5.15
C LEU A 293 -6.31 26.28 -6.39
N THR A 294 -7.47 25.63 -6.42
CA THR A 294 -8.46 25.76 -7.50
C THR A 294 -9.21 27.10 -7.46
N ARG A 295 -9.22 27.81 -6.34
CA ARG A 295 -9.94 29.08 -6.17
C ARG A 295 -9.32 30.17 -7.05
N LYS A 296 -10.09 30.75 -7.96
CA LYS A 296 -9.60 31.76 -8.92
C LYS A 296 -9.20 33.09 -8.26
N ASN A 297 -9.95 33.52 -7.24
CA ASN A 297 -9.77 34.82 -6.57
C ASN A 297 -9.07 34.61 -5.22
N MET A 298 -7.78 34.29 -5.23
CA MET A 298 -6.95 34.15 -4.04
C MET A 298 -5.83 35.19 -4.09
N ASP A 299 -5.50 35.74 -2.93
CA ASP A 299 -4.32 36.64 -2.79
C ASP A 299 -3.08 35.94 -3.40
N PRO A 300 -2.34 36.59 -4.30
CA PRO A 300 -1.19 35.99 -4.99
C PRO A 300 -0.11 35.49 -4.03
N THR A 301 0.12 36.21 -2.91
CA THR A 301 1.11 35.80 -1.90
C THR A 301 0.64 34.55 -1.14
N ALA A 302 -0.64 34.52 -0.75
CA ALA A 302 -1.22 33.36 -0.11
C ALA A 302 -1.22 32.12 -1.05
N ARG A 303 -1.52 32.32 -2.33
CA ARG A 303 -1.41 31.28 -3.36
C ARG A 303 0.01 30.72 -3.42
N ARG A 304 1.01 31.60 -3.51
CA ARG A 304 2.42 31.17 -3.60
C ARG A 304 2.87 30.40 -2.36
N VAL A 305 2.46 30.83 -1.17
CA VAL A 305 2.73 30.13 0.09
C VAL A 305 2.08 28.74 0.11
N LEU A 306 0.86 28.60 -0.41
CA LEU A 306 0.20 27.29 -0.55
C LEU A 306 0.89 26.38 -1.58
N GLU A 307 1.35 26.93 -2.70
CA GLU A 307 2.14 26.19 -3.69
C GLU A 307 3.44 25.66 -3.07
N ILE A 308 4.18 26.50 -2.35
CA ILE A 308 5.38 26.07 -1.62
C ILE A 308 5.03 24.97 -0.61
N ARG A 309 3.93 25.13 0.13
CA ARG A 309 3.47 24.11 1.08
C ARG A 309 3.15 22.78 0.39
N ALA A 310 2.48 22.79 -0.76
CA ALA A 310 2.18 21.62 -1.56
C ALA A 310 3.48 20.92 -2.01
N LEU A 311 4.43 21.65 -2.54
CA LEU A 311 5.70 21.13 -3.03
C LEU A 311 6.52 20.49 -1.91
N VAL A 312 6.81 21.23 -0.84
CA VAL A 312 7.63 20.76 0.30
C VAL A 312 6.92 19.65 1.08
N GLY A 313 5.59 19.69 1.15
CA GLY A 313 4.77 18.67 1.83
C GLY A 313 4.54 17.39 1.05
N SER A 314 4.98 17.31 -0.21
CA SER A 314 4.66 16.21 -1.11
C SER A 314 5.13 14.85 -0.58
N ALA A 315 4.34 13.81 -0.87
CA ALA A 315 4.68 12.43 -0.47
C ALA A 315 5.98 11.96 -1.14
N SER A 316 6.31 12.49 -2.32
CA SER A 316 7.53 12.16 -3.07
C SER A 316 8.80 12.47 -2.30
N VAL A 317 8.85 13.63 -1.61
CA VAL A 317 9.95 14.04 -0.74
C VAL A 317 10.24 13.00 0.34
N LYS A 318 9.20 12.54 1.02
CA LYS A 318 9.33 11.57 2.12
C LYS A 318 9.80 10.20 1.64
N LYS A 319 9.42 9.80 0.41
CA LYS A 319 9.79 8.51 -0.17
C LYS A 319 11.30 8.38 -0.40
N LEU A 320 11.98 9.43 -0.88
CA LEU A 320 13.43 9.40 -1.11
C LEU A 320 14.21 9.14 0.19
N TYR A 321 13.87 9.87 1.26
CA TYR A 321 14.50 9.65 2.55
C TYR A 321 14.19 8.27 3.13
N ALA A 322 12.96 7.77 2.95
CA ALA A 322 12.61 6.42 3.37
C ALA A 322 13.43 5.37 2.61
N MET A 323 13.60 5.52 1.29
CA MET A 323 14.43 4.62 0.48
C MET A 323 15.89 4.61 0.96
N GLU A 324 16.51 5.78 1.18
CA GLU A 324 17.89 5.85 1.67
C GLU A 324 18.06 5.26 3.08
N ASN A 325 17.11 5.57 3.99
CA ASN A 325 17.20 5.12 5.37
C ASN A 325 16.97 3.61 5.54
N MET A 326 16.10 3.01 4.70
CA MET A 326 15.73 1.59 4.75
C MET A 326 16.63 0.70 3.89
N ALA A 327 17.51 1.28 3.07
CA ALA A 327 18.40 0.52 2.20
C ALA A 327 19.31 -0.40 3.00
N CYS A 328 19.28 -1.70 2.69
CA CYS A 328 20.22 -2.67 3.21
C CYS A 328 21.60 -2.50 2.56
N GLY A 329 22.63 -3.19 3.09
CA GLY A 329 24.00 -3.08 2.59
C GLY A 329 24.23 -3.58 1.16
N ASP A 330 23.28 -4.32 0.60
CA ASP A 330 23.25 -4.81 -0.77
C ASP A 330 22.36 -3.96 -1.68
N ASP A 331 22.04 -2.73 -1.28
CA ASP A 331 21.19 -1.77 -1.98
C ASP A 331 19.81 -2.34 -2.36
N ARG A 332 19.23 -3.18 -1.49
CA ARG A 332 17.84 -3.65 -1.62
C ARG A 332 16.98 -3.11 -0.51
N LEU A 333 15.73 -2.81 -0.83
CA LEU A 333 14.65 -2.54 0.13
C LEU A 333 13.87 -3.82 0.37
N ARG A 334 13.59 -4.11 1.64
CA ARG A 334 12.92 -5.33 2.08
C ARG A 334 11.78 -5.01 3.03
N ASP A 335 10.89 -5.99 3.24
CA ASP A 335 9.75 -5.86 4.15
C ASP A 335 8.83 -4.68 3.76
N LEU A 336 8.54 -4.57 2.46
CA LEU A 336 7.79 -3.47 1.86
C LEU A 336 6.30 -3.76 1.71
N ILE A 337 5.90 -5.03 1.80
CA ILE A 337 4.54 -5.50 1.54
C ILE A 337 3.92 -5.99 2.85
N VAL A 338 2.85 -5.35 3.24
CA VAL A 338 2.06 -5.74 4.40
C VAL A 338 0.99 -6.72 3.96
N HIS A 339 1.15 -7.99 4.33
CA HIS A 339 0.17 -9.04 4.05
C HIS A 339 -1.20 -8.68 4.63
N HIS A 340 -2.26 -8.80 3.82
CA HIS A 340 -3.63 -8.52 4.22
C HIS A 340 -3.79 -7.12 4.85
N GLY A 341 -3.13 -6.10 4.26
CA GLY A 341 -3.14 -4.73 4.77
C GLY A 341 -4.51 -4.05 4.65
N ALA A 342 -5.36 -4.51 3.73
CA ALA A 342 -6.74 -4.07 3.53
C ALA A 342 -7.73 -5.20 3.84
N ARG A 343 -8.99 -4.86 4.18
CA ARG A 343 -10.08 -5.82 4.45
C ARG A 343 -10.28 -6.83 3.32
N THR A 344 -10.07 -6.42 2.08
CA THR A 344 -10.21 -7.27 0.88
C THR A 344 -9.09 -8.31 0.74
N GLY A 345 -8.09 -8.29 1.62
CA GLY A 345 -6.89 -9.10 1.53
C GLY A 345 -5.79 -8.50 0.67
N ARG A 346 -6.06 -7.37 0.01
CA ARG A 346 -5.03 -6.65 -0.72
C ARG A 346 -3.89 -6.20 0.20
N PRO A 347 -2.64 -6.22 -0.26
CA PRO A 347 -1.53 -5.70 0.50
C PRO A 347 -1.60 -4.18 0.64
N THR A 348 -0.92 -3.66 1.65
CA THR A 348 -0.55 -2.24 1.72
C THR A 348 0.96 -2.11 1.72
N GLY A 349 1.46 -0.93 1.36
CA GLY A 349 2.91 -0.67 1.33
C GLY A 349 3.43 -0.19 2.67
N GLU A 350 4.68 -0.52 2.98
CA GLU A 350 5.44 0.00 4.12
C GLU A 350 6.61 0.86 3.62
N GLY A 351 7.19 1.68 4.48
CA GLY A 351 8.33 2.52 4.18
C GLY A 351 8.08 3.52 3.04
N PRO A 352 8.77 3.40 1.89
CA PRO A 352 8.53 4.25 0.72
C PRO A 352 7.19 3.98 0.04
N GLN A 353 6.41 3.01 0.53
CA GLN A 353 5.10 2.62 0.01
C GLN A 353 5.11 2.37 -1.52
N PRO A 354 5.75 1.30 -1.99
CA PRO A 354 5.93 1.03 -3.42
C PRO A 354 4.61 0.81 -4.17
N LEU A 355 3.54 0.43 -3.47
CA LEU A 355 2.21 0.25 -4.05
C LEU A 355 1.55 1.59 -4.46
N ASN A 356 2.09 2.72 -3.99
CA ASN A 356 1.51 4.05 -4.17
C ASN A 356 2.55 5.05 -4.69
N LEU A 357 3.27 4.66 -5.76
CA LEU A 357 4.28 5.51 -6.39
C LEU A 357 3.64 6.54 -7.32
N PRO A 358 4.17 7.77 -7.36
CA PRO A 358 3.69 8.79 -8.29
C PRO A 358 3.87 8.35 -9.74
N LYS A 359 2.96 8.82 -10.60
CA LYS A 359 2.96 8.49 -12.04
C LYS A 359 3.34 9.69 -12.90
N ALA A 360 3.19 10.90 -12.37
CA ALA A 360 3.39 12.13 -13.12
C ALA A 360 4.78 12.73 -12.86
N GLY A 361 5.33 13.34 -13.90
CA GLY A 361 6.49 14.23 -13.88
C GLY A 361 6.20 15.51 -14.67
N PRO A 362 7.20 16.36 -14.93
CA PRO A 362 7.01 17.60 -15.66
C PRO A 362 6.54 17.34 -17.10
N LYS A 363 5.81 18.31 -17.67
CA LYS A 363 5.33 18.25 -19.06
C LYS A 363 6.46 18.58 -20.03
N LEU A 364 7.25 17.58 -20.39
CA LEU A 364 8.41 17.71 -21.29
C LEU A 364 8.04 17.33 -22.74
N VAL A 365 8.89 17.71 -23.68
CA VAL A 365 8.88 17.26 -25.07
C VAL A 365 10.13 16.46 -25.35
N ALA A 366 10.06 15.46 -26.24
CA ALA A 366 11.24 14.76 -26.74
C ALA A 366 11.82 15.52 -27.92
N CYS A 367 13.13 15.74 -27.95
CA CYS A 367 13.81 16.33 -29.07
C CYS A 367 13.75 15.38 -30.29
N PRO A 368 13.28 15.85 -31.46
CA PRO A 368 13.20 14.99 -32.65
C PRO A 368 14.57 14.50 -33.16
N SER A 369 15.64 15.25 -32.86
CA SER A 369 16.98 14.91 -33.27
C SER A 369 17.70 13.93 -32.35
N CYS A 370 17.73 14.21 -31.03
CA CYS A 370 18.48 13.40 -30.08
C CYS A 370 17.59 12.51 -29.17
N GLY A 371 16.25 12.61 -29.24
CA GLY A 371 15.30 11.86 -28.47
C GLY A 371 15.19 12.27 -26.99
N ARG A 372 16.07 13.12 -26.47
CA ARG A 372 16.16 13.49 -25.06
C ARG A 372 15.07 14.47 -24.65
N PRO A 373 14.54 14.37 -23.41
CA PRO A 373 13.48 15.22 -22.91
C PRO A 373 14.00 16.61 -22.49
N TYR A 374 13.21 17.65 -22.76
CA TYR A 374 13.49 18.99 -22.29
C TYR A 374 12.21 19.82 -22.12
N LEU A 375 12.33 20.97 -21.45
CA LEU A 375 11.21 21.86 -21.20
C LEU A 375 10.77 22.57 -22.49
N PRO A 376 9.46 22.54 -22.87
CA PRO A 376 8.98 23.07 -24.15
C PRO A 376 9.05 24.59 -24.28
N THR A 377 9.55 25.32 -23.28
CA THR A 377 9.77 26.76 -23.28
C THR A 377 11.14 27.17 -23.83
N HIS A 378 12.03 26.22 -24.11
CA HIS A 378 13.32 26.49 -24.73
C HIS A 378 13.18 26.69 -26.24
N ASP A 379 13.88 27.67 -26.79
CA ASP A 379 13.95 27.93 -28.24
C ASP A 379 14.78 26.90 -28.99
N ALA A 380 15.63 26.16 -28.27
CA ALA A 380 16.46 25.08 -28.81
C ALA A 380 16.61 23.96 -27.77
N CYS A 381 16.84 22.74 -28.27
CA CYS A 381 17.09 21.60 -27.37
C CYS A 381 18.40 21.83 -26.58
N PRO A 382 18.36 21.86 -25.23
CA PRO A 382 19.53 22.13 -24.40
C PRO A 382 20.59 21.01 -24.45
N TRP A 383 20.24 19.84 -25.02
CA TRP A 383 21.14 18.70 -25.13
C TRP A 383 21.97 18.72 -26.42
N CYS A 384 21.38 19.14 -27.55
CA CYS A 384 22.04 19.05 -28.88
C CYS A 384 22.00 20.36 -29.68
N GLY A 385 21.40 21.42 -29.15
CA GLY A 385 21.36 22.73 -29.80
C GLY A 385 20.39 22.87 -30.99
N VAL A 386 19.68 21.81 -31.36
CA VAL A 386 18.71 21.86 -32.49
C VAL A 386 17.52 22.72 -32.08
N ALA A 387 17.09 23.63 -32.99
CA ALA A 387 15.95 24.50 -32.78
C ALA A 387 14.70 23.73 -32.36
N ALA A 388 13.93 24.30 -31.43
CA ALA A 388 12.70 23.69 -30.94
C ALA A 388 11.66 23.58 -32.05
N VAL A 389 10.95 22.43 -32.09
CA VAL A 389 9.89 22.18 -33.08
C VAL A 389 8.56 22.48 -32.38
N PRO A 390 7.73 23.42 -32.89
CA PRO A 390 6.41 23.69 -32.36
C PRO A 390 5.46 22.48 -32.48
N GLY A 391 4.48 22.38 -31.57
CA GLY A 391 3.41 21.39 -31.67
C GLY A 391 3.75 19.99 -31.17
N LEU A 392 4.96 19.77 -30.62
CA LEU A 392 5.32 18.48 -30.03
C LEU A 392 4.40 18.14 -28.83
N LYS A 393 4.01 16.85 -28.75
CA LYS A 393 3.18 16.35 -27.63
C LYS A 393 3.94 16.46 -26.32
N LYS A 394 3.36 17.25 -25.40
CA LYS A 394 3.90 17.46 -24.06
C LYS A 394 3.44 16.34 -23.12
N GLY A 395 4.35 15.82 -22.29
CA GLY A 395 3.99 14.82 -21.28
C GLY A 395 5.20 14.29 -20.55
N TRP A 396 4.92 13.34 -19.64
CA TRP A 396 5.92 12.56 -18.93
C TRP A 396 5.92 11.14 -19.48
N LYS A 397 7.11 10.58 -19.69
CA LYS A 397 7.30 9.19 -20.13
C LYS A 397 8.37 8.52 -19.28
N ALA A 398 8.23 7.21 -19.07
CA ALA A 398 9.20 6.43 -18.29
C ALA A 398 10.61 6.42 -18.93
N GLU A 399 10.68 6.52 -20.27
CA GLU A 399 11.95 6.60 -21.02
C GLU A 399 12.74 7.88 -20.71
N TYR A 400 12.12 8.90 -20.13
CA TYR A 400 12.81 10.14 -19.72
C TYR A 400 13.63 9.98 -18.44
N VAL A 401 13.30 8.99 -17.60
CA VAL A 401 13.93 8.81 -16.28
C VAL A 401 15.46 8.74 -16.34
N PRO A 402 16.11 7.94 -17.22
CA PRO A 402 17.57 7.90 -17.29
C PRO A 402 18.20 9.28 -17.57
N HIS A 403 17.61 10.06 -18.48
CA HIS A 403 18.10 11.38 -18.85
C HIS A 403 17.90 12.41 -17.71
N VAL A 404 16.79 12.31 -16.98
CA VAL A 404 16.56 13.17 -15.83
C VAL A 404 17.54 12.83 -14.71
N LEU A 405 17.81 11.56 -14.46
CA LEU A 405 18.79 11.13 -13.46
C LEU A 405 20.23 11.52 -13.85
N GLU A 406 20.56 11.61 -15.14
CA GLU A 406 21.86 12.15 -15.63
C GLU A 406 22.06 13.60 -15.17
N ILE A 407 21.05 14.46 -15.26
CA ILE A 407 21.10 15.84 -14.75
C ILE A 407 21.04 15.88 -13.22
N MET A 408 20.24 15.01 -12.56
CA MET A 408 20.23 14.90 -11.10
C MET A 408 21.61 14.55 -10.52
N ALA A 409 22.43 13.76 -11.24
CA ALA A 409 23.77 13.40 -10.82
C ALA A 409 24.74 14.61 -10.76
N THR A 410 24.43 15.73 -11.39
CA THR A 410 25.17 16.99 -11.23
C THR A 410 24.96 17.60 -9.84
N ARG A 411 23.90 17.20 -9.12
CA ARG A 411 23.45 17.76 -7.82
C ARG A 411 23.19 19.26 -7.86
N SER A 412 22.91 19.82 -9.03
CA SER A 412 22.65 21.23 -9.23
C SER A 412 21.15 21.48 -9.43
N LEU A 413 20.50 22.14 -8.45
CA LEU A 413 19.12 22.56 -8.56
C LEU A 413 18.90 23.43 -9.80
N ALA A 414 19.79 24.39 -10.06
CA ALA A 414 19.69 25.30 -11.20
C ALA A 414 19.71 24.56 -12.55
N LEU A 415 20.55 23.52 -12.70
CA LEU A 415 20.56 22.72 -13.93
C LEU A 415 19.27 21.89 -14.06
N VAL A 416 18.78 21.30 -12.99
CA VAL A 416 17.52 20.52 -13.03
C VAL A 416 16.35 21.43 -13.41
N GLU A 417 16.25 22.63 -12.83
CA GLU A 417 15.22 23.60 -13.17
C GLU A 417 15.37 24.12 -14.60
N PHE A 418 16.58 24.33 -15.08
CA PHE A 418 16.83 24.71 -16.46
C PHE A 418 16.32 23.66 -17.45
N PHE A 419 16.67 22.37 -17.28
CA PHE A 419 16.26 21.32 -18.21
C PHE A 419 14.80 20.93 -18.10
N PHE A 420 14.21 20.91 -16.88
CA PHE A 420 12.95 20.25 -16.58
C PHE A 420 11.92 21.13 -15.86
N GLY A 421 12.27 22.36 -15.53
CA GLY A 421 11.42 23.30 -14.79
C GLY A 421 11.36 22.99 -13.29
N ASP A 422 10.26 22.42 -12.81
CA ASP A 422 10.10 22.09 -11.38
C ASP A 422 10.92 20.85 -11.00
N ALA A 423 11.94 21.07 -10.14
CA ALA A 423 12.82 20.01 -9.67
C ALA A 423 12.09 18.94 -8.82
N LEU A 424 11.10 19.35 -8.01
CA LEU A 424 10.35 18.41 -7.16
C LEU A 424 9.42 17.54 -8.01
N LEU A 425 8.85 18.08 -9.07
CA LEU A 425 8.04 17.33 -10.02
C LEU A 425 8.91 16.38 -10.84
N ALA A 426 10.13 16.81 -11.25
CA ALA A 426 11.11 15.95 -11.92
C ALA A 426 11.53 14.77 -11.02
N ILE A 427 11.84 15.02 -9.76
CA ILE A 427 12.11 14.00 -8.74
C ILE A 427 10.92 13.04 -8.61
N SER A 428 9.70 13.58 -8.51
CA SER A 428 8.47 12.78 -8.40
C SER A 428 8.32 11.79 -9.56
N GLY A 429 8.56 12.23 -10.78
CA GLY A 429 8.52 11.40 -11.97
C GLY A 429 9.58 10.29 -11.97
N CYS A 430 10.72 10.51 -11.34
CA CYS A 430 11.81 9.53 -11.26
C CYS A 430 11.63 8.46 -10.19
N ILE A 431 10.81 8.67 -9.15
CA ILE A 431 10.76 7.78 -7.96
C ILE A 431 10.54 6.32 -8.33
N ARG A 432 9.66 6.03 -9.28
CA ARG A 432 9.40 4.66 -9.74
C ARG A 432 10.65 4.04 -10.35
N GLY A 433 11.37 4.77 -11.18
CA GLY A 433 12.60 4.32 -11.85
C GLY A 433 13.82 4.21 -10.92
N LEU A 434 13.71 4.63 -9.66
CA LEU A 434 14.74 4.38 -8.65
C LEU A 434 14.69 2.94 -8.09
N PHE A 435 13.59 2.22 -8.29
CA PHE A 435 13.53 0.76 -8.09
C PHE A 435 14.10 0.09 -9.33
N THR A 436 15.03 -0.85 -9.14
CA THR A 436 15.83 -1.45 -10.23
C THR A 436 15.93 -2.95 -10.09
N ALA A 437 16.40 -3.61 -11.13
CA ALA A 437 16.92 -4.96 -11.02
C ALA A 437 18.25 -4.96 -10.25
N GLY A 438 18.56 -6.08 -9.61
CA GLY A 438 19.87 -6.33 -9.02
C GLY A 438 20.98 -6.48 -10.10
N PRO A 439 22.25 -6.51 -9.69
CA PRO A 439 23.38 -6.73 -10.61
C PRO A 439 23.20 -8.02 -11.41
N GLY A 440 23.38 -7.96 -12.75
CA GLY A 440 23.22 -9.09 -13.64
C GLY A 440 21.79 -9.59 -13.82
N MET A 441 20.80 -8.80 -13.40
CA MET A 441 19.37 -9.14 -13.47
C MET A 441 18.60 -8.10 -14.31
N ASP A 442 17.40 -8.48 -14.74
CA ASP A 442 16.38 -7.62 -15.32
C ASP A 442 15.08 -7.78 -14.51
N LEU A 443 14.21 -6.77 -14.58
CA LEU A 443 12.82 -6.87 -14.16
C LEU A 443 11.94 -7.24 -15.36
N ILE A 444 10.97 -8.12 -15.14
CA ILE A 444 9.81 -8.28 -16.02
C ILE A 444 8.59 -7.90 -15.19
N ALA A 445 7.75 -7.02 -15.71
CA ALA A 445 6.47 -6.69 -15.09
C ALA A 445 5.35 -6.80 -16.12
N SER A 446 4.18 -7.20 -15.65
CA SER A 446 2.96 -7.24 -16.45
C SER A 446 1.74 -6.95 -15.57
N ASP A 447 0.73 -6.28 -16.15
CA ASP A 447 -0.50 -5.89 -15.49
C ASP A 447 -1.66 -6.76 -15.97
N TYR A 448 -2.65 -7.01 -15.10
CA TYR A 448 -3.95 -7.50 -15.55
C TYR A 448 -4.75 -6.40 -16.26
N SER A 449 -5.34 -6.76 -17.39
CA SER A 449 -6.20 -5.84 -18.15
C SER A 449 -7.57 -5.71 -17.49
N ALA A 450 -7.83 -4.61 -16.77
CA ALA A 450 -9.12 -4.26 -16.17
C ALA A 450 -9.73 -5.40 -15.32
N ILE A 451 -8.95 -6.07 -14.47
CA ILE A 451 -9.36 -7.28 -13.75
C ILE A 451 -10.65 -7.08 -12.93
N GLU A 452 -10.81 -5.94 -12.25
CA GLU A 452 -12.02 -5.68 -11.45
C GLU A 452 -13.28 -5.61 -12.33
N ALA A 453 -13.17 -5.02 -13.53
CA ALA A 453 -14.26 -4.96 -14.49
C ALA A 453 -14.60 -6.35 -15.07
N VAL A 454 -13.59 -7.21 -15.27
CA VAL A 454 -13.83 -8.62 -15.65
C VAL A 454 -14.52 -9.37 -14.52
N VAL A 455 -14.01 -9.27 -13.29
CA VAL A 455 -14.58 -9.98 -12.13
C VAL A 455 -16.02 -9.58 -11.88
N ILE A 456 -16.35 -8.28 -11.89
CA ILE A 456 -17.74 -7.84 -11.65
C ILE A 456 -18.66 -8.29 -12.78
N ALA A 457 -18.20 -8.25 -14.05
CA ALA A 457 -18.99 -8.72 -15.19
C ALA A 457 -19.29 -10.22 -15.10
N MET A 458 -18.31 -11.03 -14.71
CA MET A 458 -18.48 -12.47 -14.54
C MET A 458 -19.39 -12.82 -13.37
N LEU A 459 -19.22 -12.16 -12.22
CA LEU A 459 -20.08 -12.35 -11.04
C LEU A 459 -21.53 -11.94 -11.33
N ALA A 460 -21.73 -10.81 -11.98
CA ALA A 460 -23.07 -10.32 -12.31
C ALA A 460 -23.72 -11.15 -13.42
N GLY A 461 -22.93 -11.70 -14.33
CA GLY A 461 -23.43 -12.27 -15.60
C GLY A 461 -23.82 -11.18 -16.61
N GLU A 462 -23.10 -10.04 -16.63
CA GLU A 462 -23.37 -8.91 -17.54
C GLU A 462 -22.84 -9.25 -18.95
N GLN A 463 -23.70 -9.87 -19.77
CA GLN A 463 -23.32 -10.57 -20.97
C GLN A 463 -22.54 -9.73 -21.99
N TRP A 464 -23.00 -8.49 -22.27
CA TRP A 464 -22.32 -7.65 -23.26
C TRP A 464 -20.87 -7.31 -22.88
N ARG A 465 -20.59 -7.18 -21.56
CA ARG A 465 -19.23 -6.96 -21.04
C ARG A 465 -18.38 -8.23 -21.17
N ILE A 466 -18.96 -9.37 -20.82
CA ILE A 466 -18.31 -10.68 -20.98
C ILE A 466 -17.91 -10.89 -22.44
N ASP A 467 -18.81 -10.59 -23.37
CA ASP A 467 -18.56 -10.71 -24.81
C ASP A 467 -17.49 -9.71 -25.29
N ALA A 468 -17.51 -8.48 -24.77
CA ALA A 468 -16.49 -7.48 -25.05
C ALA A 468 -15.09 -7.95 -24.59
N PHE A 469 -14.98 -8.50 -23.38
CA PHE A 469 -13.71 -9.04 -22.87
C PHE A 469 -13.23 -10.28 -23.65
N ARG A 470 -14.12 -11.21 -24.01
CA ARG A 470 -13.81 -12.37 -24.86
C ARG A 470 -13.33 -11.96 -26.24
N ALA A 471 -13.96 -10.96 -26.82
CA ALA A 471 -13.61 -10.39 -28.11
C ALA A 471 -12.43 -9.41 -28.07
N ARG A 472 -11.78 -9.24 -26.92
CA ARG A 472 -10.64 -8.32 -26.70
C ARG A 472 -10.91 -6.87 -27.10
N LYS A 473 -12.14 -6.40 -26.96
CA LYS A 473 -12.54 -5.02 -27.22
C LYS A 473 -12.09 -4.11 -26.07
N ASP A 474 -11.80 -2.85 -26.39
CA ASP A 474 -11.57 -1.84 -25.35
C ASP A 474 -12.85 -1.57 -24.59
N ILE A 475 -12.86 -1.94 -23.29
CA ILE A 475 -14.06 -1.85 -22.44
C ILE A 475 -14.47 -0.40 -22.22
N TYR A 476 -13.55 0.56 -22.20
CA TYR A 476 -13.85 1.97 -22.03
C TYR A 476 -14.59 2.53 -23.28
N LEU A 477 -14.15 2.16 -24.49
CA LEU A 477 -14.85 2.53 -25.72
C LEU A 477 -16.21 1.82 -25.83
N ALA A 478 -16.29 0.55 -25.44
CA ALA A 478 -17.54 -0.19 -25.43
C ALA A 478 -18.55 0.44 -24.44
N SER A 479 -18.11 0.86 -23.28
CA SER A 479 -18.93 1.55 -22.29
C SER A 479 -19.35 2.94 -22.76
N ALA A 480 -18.42 3.73 -23.32
CA ALA A 480 -18.74 5.02 -23.93
C ALA A 480 -19.83 4.87 -25.01
N SER A 481 -19.74 3.84 -25.86
CA SER A 481 -20.75 3.53 -26.88
C SER A 481 -22.14 3.30 -26.28
N LYS A 482 -22.23 2.56 -25.18
CA LYS A 482 -23.49 2.31 -24.47
C LYS A 482 -24.09 3.57 -23.83
N ILE A 483 -23.23 4.48 -23.38
CA ILE A 483 -23.64 5.71 -22.68
C ILE A 483 -24.04 6.80 -23.65
N THR A 484 -23.27 7.03 -24.73
CA THR A 484 -23.48 8.13 -25.67
C THR A 484 -24.38 7.77 -26.83
N GLY A 485 -24.59 6.47 -27.11
CA GLY A 485 -25.30 5.99 -28.30
C GLY A 485 -24.42 5.97 -29.57
N THR A 486 -23.17 6.48 -29.52
CA THR A 486 -22.22 6.41 -30.64
C THR A 486 -21.78 4.96 -30.83
N THR A 487 -21.76 4.48 -32.07
CA THR A 487 -21.38 3.07 -32.31
C THR A 487 -19.91 2.82 -32.03
N LEU A 488 -19.58 1.60 -31.58
CA LEU A 488 -18.18 1.23 -31.36
C LEU A 488 -17.35 1.32 -32.66
N GLU A 489 -17.97 1.02 -33.81
CA GLU A 489 -17.30 1.13 -35.11
C GLU A 489 -16.93 2.58 -35.42
N THR A 490 -17.76 3.55 -35.08
CA THR A 490 -17.44 4.99 -35.22
C THR A 490 -16.19 5.36 -34.40
N TYR A 491 -16.08 4.85 -33.17
CA TYR A 491 -14.92 5.08 -32.33
C TYR A 491 -13.65 4.43 -32.90
N LEU A 492 -13.75 3.21 -33.41
CA LEU A 492 -12.63 2.51 -34.04
C LEU A 492 -12.24 3.15 -35.39
N ALA A 493 -13.18 3.72 -36.15
CA ALA A 493 -12.88 4.49 -37.36
C ALA A 493 -12.09 5.75 -37.01
N TYR A 494 -12.49 6.49 -35.98
CA TYR A 494 -11.73 7.63 -35.50
C TYR A 494 -10.28 7.27 -35.15
N GLU A 495 -10.07 6.15 -34.47
CA GLU A 495 -8.71 5.68 -34.11
C GLU A 495 -7.87 5.33 -35.35
N ARG A 496 -8.48 4.69 -36.35
CA ARG A 496 -7.79 4.41 -37.64
C ARG A 496 -7.40 5.69 -38.36
N ASP A 497 -8.28 6.70 -38.36
CA ASP A 497 -8.08 7.92 -39.11
C ASP A 497 -7.12 8.91 -38.45
N HIS A 498 -7.07 8.92 -37.10
CA HIS A 498 -6.30 9.89 -36.32
C HIS A 498 -5.08 9.28 -35.60
N GLY A 499 -4.96 7.95 -35.54
CA GLY A 499 -3.86 7.26 -34.84
C GLY A 499 -3.92 7.40 -33.29
N GLU A 500 -5.05 7.86 -32.75
CA GLU A 500 -5.28 7.98 -31.30
C GLU A 500 -6.71 7.64 -30.94
N HIS A 501 -6.92 7.22 -29.68
CA HIS A 501 -8.25 6.89 -29.21
C HIS A 501 -9.18 8.11 -29.19
N HIS A 502 -10.46 7.88 -29.49
CA HIS A 502 -11.48 8.91 -29.40
C HIS A 502 -11.54 9.51 -27.97
N PRO A 503 -11.72 10.84 -27.83
CA PRO A 503 -11.76 11.52 -26.53
C PRO A 503 -12.76 10.93 -25.51
N ASP A 504 -13.91 10.41 -25.97
CA ASP A 504 -14.93 9.79 -25.12
C ASP A 504 -14.42 8.56 -24.36
N ARG A 505 -13.37 7.91 -24.83
CA ARG A 505 -12.69 6.85 -24.07
C ARG A 505 -12.24 7.35 -22.71
N GLN A 506 -11.64 8.55 -22.65
CA GLN A 506 -11.11 9.15 -21.42
C GLN A 506 -12.16 9.95 -20.67
N LYS A 507 -13.05 10.66 -21.38
CA LYS A 507 -14.02 11.58 -20.77
C LYS A 507 -15.29 10.89 -20.27
N VAL A 508 -15.71 9.78 -20.92
CA VAL A 508 -16.96 9.08 -20.62
C VAL A 508 -16.69 7.64 -20.15
N GLY A 509 -16.02 6.85 -20.99
CA GLY A 509 -15.89 5.40 -20.75
C GLY A 509 -15.06 5.08 -19.51
N LYS A 510 -13.90 5.72 -19.35
CA LYS A 510 -13.02 5.46 -18.22
C LYS A 510 -13.61 5.91 -16.88
N PRO A 511 -14.17 7.14 -16.72
CA PRO A 511 -14.85 7.52 -15.49
C PRO A 511 -16.04 6.61 -15.16
N ALA A 512 -16.81 6.19 -16.16
CA ALA A 512 -17.93 5.29 -15.96
C ALA A 512 -17.49 3.91 -15.43
N GLU A 513 -16.50 3.28 -16.06
CA GLU A 513 -16.04 1.95 -15.66
C GLU A 513 -15.34 1.95 -14.30
N LEU A 514 -14.56 2.97 -13.99
CA LEU A 514 -13.84 3.05 -12.72
C LEU A 514 -14.69 3.57 -11.57
N GLY A 515 -15.66 4.44 -11.85
CA GLY A 515 -16.45 5.12 -10.81
C GLY A 515 -17.80 4.48 -10.50
N LEU A 516 -18.44 3.80 -11.47
CA LEU A 516 -19.85 3.42 -11.33
C LEU A 516 -20.09 1.95 -10.94
N GLY A 517 -19.11 1.06 -11.17
CA GLY A 517 -19.24 -0.38 -10.94
C GLY A 517 -19.69 -0.77 -9.53
N PHE A 518 -19.50 0.08 -8.55
CA PHE A 518 -19.75 -0.18 -7.13
C PHE A 518 -20.77 0.78 -6.49
N GLY A 519 -21.75 1.23 -7.28
CA GLY A 519 -22.81 2.10 -6.79
C GLY A 519 -22.44 3.59 -6.75
N GLY A 520 -21.35 3.98 -7.42
CA GLY A 520 -20.88 5.36 -7.48
C GLY A 520 -21.91 6.32 -8.08
N TRP A 521 -21.80 7.60 -7.72
CA TRP A 521 -22.60 8.73 -8.18
C TRP A 521 -21.69 9.85 -8.69
N ILE A 522 -22.14 11.07 -8.80
CA ILE A 522 -21.41 12.22 -9.35
C ILE A 522 -19.98 12.33 -8.74
N ASN A 523 -19.86 12.26 -7.42
CA ASN A 523 -18.55 12.38 -6.77
C ASN A 523 -17.57 11.26 -7.21
N ALA A 524 -18.05 10.03 -7.40
CA ALA A 524 -17.23 8.94 -7.90
C ALA A 524 -16.82 9.14 -9.36
N TRP A 525 -17.71 9.68 -10.20
CA TRP A 525 -17.37 10.07 -11.57
C TRP A 525 -16.26 11.13 -11.58
N ARG A 526 -16.42 12.21 -10.79
CA ARG A 526 -15.49 13.34 -10.73
C ARG A 526 -14.07 12.95 -10.29
N VAL A 527 -13.93 11.90 -9.51
CA VAL A 527 -12.58 11.37 -9.12
C VAL A 527 -11.78 10.91 -10.35
N PHE A 528 -12.44 10.43 -11.39
CA PHE A 528 -11.81 9.86 -12.59
C PHE A 528 -11.96 10.73 -13.84
N ASP A 529 -12.76 11.80 -13.78
CA ASP A 529 -12.95 12.76 -14.87
C ASP A 529 -11.89 13.87 -14.79
N GLU A 530 -10.76 13.65 -15.45
CA GLU A 530 -9.68 14.65 -15.55
C GLU A 530 -10.04 15.85 -16.46
N SER A 531 -11.12 15.74 -17.23
CA SER A 531 -11.49 16.75 -18.23
C SER A 531 -12.32 17.89 -17.67
N ASP A 532 -13.08 17.63 -16.60
CA ASP A 532 -14.07 18.56 -16.02
C ASP A 532 -14.96 19.27 -17.08
N THR A 533 -15.29 18.50 -18.14
CA THR A 533 -15.97 19.06 -19.32
C THR A 533 -17.50 19.06 -19.15
N PHE A 534 -18.04 18.14 -18.33
CA PHE A 534 -19.48 17.92 -18.19
C PHE A 534 -20.06 18.63 -16.97
N THR A 535 -21.26 19.17 -17.10
CA THR A 535 -22.09 19.62 -15.98
C THR A 535 -22.57 18.44 -15.14
N ASP A 536 -23.00 18.71 -13.92
CA ASP A 536 -23.54 17.64 -13.05
C ASP A 536 -24.80 16.99 -13.64
N GLU A 537 -25.60 17.72 -14.40
CA GLU A 537 -26.80 17.14 -15.08
C GLU A 537 -26.38 16.20 -16.22
N GLU A 538 -25.36 16.54 -17.00
CA GLU A 538 -24.85 15.66 -18.04
C GLU A 538 -24.22 14.40 -17.41
N VAL A 539 -23.44 14.56 -16.33
CA VAL A 539 -22.91 13.42 -15.56
C VAL A 539 -24.02 12.52 -15.02
N LYS A 540 -25.11 13.09 -14.50
CA LYS A 540 -26.29 12.31 -14.08
C LYS A 540 -26.91 11.55 -15.25
N GLY A 541 -26.97 12.18 -16.44
CA GLY A 541 -27.42 11.54 -17.67
C GLY A 541 -26.54 10.32 -18.02
N HIS A 542 -25.24 10.48 -18.00
CA HIS A 542 -24.29 9.40 -18.25
C HIS A 542 -24.40 8.26 -17.22
N ILE A 543 -24.56 8.59 -15.94
CA ILE A 543 -24.74 7.60 -14.87
C ILE A 543 -26.04 6.80 -15.11
N LYS A 544 -27.14 7.46 -15.46
CA LYS A 544 -28.42 6.78 -15.77
C LYS A 544 -28.29 5.86 -16.98
N ALA A 545 -27.63 6.32 -18.06
CA ALA A 545 -27.38 5.52 -19.25
C ALA A 545 -26.50 4.28 -18.94
N TRP A 546 -25.42 4.45 -18.17
CA TRP A 546 -24.57 3.35 -17.74
C TRP A 546 -25.35 2.31 -16.90
N ARG A 547 -26.18 2.78 -15.96
CA ARG A 547 -27.03 1.89 -15.15
C ARG A 547 -28.05 1.14 -15.99
N ALA A 548 -28.65 1.80 -16.95
CA ALA A 548 -29.57 1.14 -17.89
C ALA A 548 -28.89 0.07 -18.75
N ALA A 549 -27.62 0.30 -19.11
CA ALA A 549 -26.77 -0.65 -19.84
C ALA A 549 -26.20 -1.78 -18.98
N SER A 550 -26.26 -1.69 -17.65
CA SER A 550 -25.63 -2.64 -16.72
C SER A 550 -26.60 -3.18 -15.67
N PRO A 551 -27.78 -3.72 -16.08
CA PRO A 551 -28.84 -4.13 -15.14
C PRO A 551 -28.42 -5.28 -14.23
N ALA A 552 -27.60 -6.23 -14.72
CA ALA A 552 -27.15 -7.37 -13.95
C ALA A 552 -26.17 -6.95 -12.82
N ILE A 553 -25.34 -5.95 -13.06
CA ILE A 553 -24.45 -5.39 -12.03
C ILE A 553 -25.25 -4.71 -10.92
N ILE A 554 -26.31 -3.97 -11.29
CA ILE A 554 -27.18 -3.31 -10.31
C ILE A 554 -27.94 -4.34 -9.47
N GLU A 555 -28.43 -5.40 -10.08
CA GLU A 555 -29.07 -6.50 -9.38
C GLU A 555 -28.09 -7.17 -8.41
N LEU A 556 -26.84 -7.33 -8.79
CA LEU A 556 -25.79 -7.88 -7.93
C LEU A 556 -25.57 -7.05 -6.65
N TRP A 557 -25.67 -5.71 -6.72
CA TRP A 557 -25.56 -4.88 -5.53
C TRP A 557 -26.70 -5.12 -4.53
N GLY A 558 -27.96 -5.29 -5.02
CA GLY A 558 -29.12 -5.44 -4.16
C GLY A 558 -30.45 -5.06 -4.80
N GLY A 559 -30.50 -4.75 -6.09
CA GLY A 559 -31.73 -4.64 -6.89
C GLY A 559 -32.59 -3.39 -6.71
N GLN A 560 -32.38 -2.57 -5.70
CA GLN A 560 -33.28 -1.45 -5.34
C GLN A 560 -33.17 -0.18 -6.20
N TRP A 561 -32.21 -0.08 -7.09
CA TRP A 561 -31.97 1.11 -7.90
C TRP A 561 -32.94 1.28 -9.09
N ARG A 562 -34.04 0.50 -9.14
CA ARG A 562 -35.03 0.59 -10.20
C ARG A 562 -36.02 1.76 -10.03
N GLY A 563 -35.76 2.67 -9.10
CA GLY A 563 -36.61 3.85 -8.89
C GLY A 563 -37.94 3.57 -8.17
N ALA A 564 -38.14 2.35 -7.67
CA ALA A 564 -39.30 2.03 -6.83
C ALA A 564 -39.04 2.52 -5.40
N PRO A 565 -39.97 3.21 -4.75
CA PRO A 565 -39.82 3.57 -3.34
C PRO A 565 -39.73 2.30 -2.48
N TRP A 566 -38.90 2.33 -1.44
CA TRP A 566 -38.86 1.30 -0.43
C TRP A 566 -40.24 1.17 0.25
N ASN A 567 -40.82 -0.01 0.16
CA ASN A 567 -42.14 -0.27 0.73
C ASN A 567 -42.13 -1.11 2.01
N GLY A 568 -40.96 -1.24 2.64
CA GLY A 568 -40.78 -2.03 3.86
C GLY A 568 -40.81 -3.55 3.66
N HIS A 569 -41.25 -4.05 2.53
CA HIS A 569 -41.43 -5.46 2.20
C HIS A 569 -40.72 -5.89 0.91
N ALA A 570 -40.03 -4.98 0.22
CA ALA A 570 -39.28 -5.34 -0.98
C ALA A 570 -38.13 -6.28 -0.59
N GLU A 571 -38.15 -7.49 -1.13
CA GLU A 571 -37.01 -8.40 -1.03
C GLU A 571 -35.81 -7.73 -1.66
N ARG A 572 -34.70 -7.63 -0.92
CA ARG A 572 -33.42 -7.17 -1.44
C ARG A 572 -32.72 -8.35 -2.09
N TYR A 573 -32.47 -8.23 -3.36
CA TYR A 573 -31.72 -9.22 -4.12
C TYR A 573 -30.23 -8.85 -4.14
N GLY A 574 -29.38 -9.79 -4.53
CA GLY A 574 -27.93 -9.61 -4.63
C GLY A 574 -27.21 -9.65 -3.28
N PHE A 575 -26.02 -9.07 -3.24
CA PHE A 575 -25.14 -9.18 -2.08
C PHE A 575 -25.68 -8.47 -0.83
N GLU A 576 -26.34 -7.33 -0.99
CA GLU A 576 -26.93 -6.63 0.16
C GLU A 576 -28.06 -7.44 0.79
N GLY A 577 -28.94 -8.01 -0.04
CA GLY A 577 -30.02 -8.86 0.44
C GLY A 577 -29.53 -10.11 1.14
N ALA A 578 -28.52 -10.78 0.58
CA ALA A 578 -27.91 -11.95 1.21
C ALA A 578 -27.26 -11.61 2.57
N ALA A 579 -26.57 -10.47 2.65
CA ALA A 579 -25.97 -10.00 3.89
C ALA A 579 -27.03 -9.64 4.96
N ILE A 580 -28.11 -8.96 4.57
CA ILE A 580 -29.23 -8.64 5.48
C ILE A 580 -29.86 -9.93 6.00
N ASN A 581 -30.17 -10.89 5.11
CA ASN A 581 -30.77 -12.17 5.51
C ASN A 581 -29.84 -12.95 6.44
N ALA A 582 -28.55 -12.99 6.14
CA ALA A 582 -27.60 -13.67 7.04
C ALA A 582 -27.54 -13.04 8.44
N ILE A 583 -27.67 -11.72 8.53
CA ILE A 583 -27.72 -11.02 9.83
C ILE A 583 -29.04 -11.32 10.58
N GLN A 584 -30.16 -11.35 9.85
CA GLN A 584 -31.50 -11.60 10.42
C GLN A 584 -31.71 -13.05 10.85
N TYR A 585 -31.10 -14.00 10.15
CA TYR A 585 -31.29 -15.44 10.36
C TYR A 585 -29.96 -16.13 10.69
N PRO A 586 -29.43 -15.95 11.90
CA PRO A 586 -28.17 -16.57 12.32
C PRO A 586 -28.21 -18.11 12.15
N GLY A 587 -27.10 -18.69 11.68
CA GLY A 587 -27.01 -20.13 11.41
C GLY A 587 -27.54 -20.57 10.08
N GLN A 588 -28.11 -19.66 9.28
CA GLN A 588 -28.46 -19.92 7.87
C GLN A 588 -27.45 -19.31 6.92
N ALA A 589 -27.16 -20.03 5.82
CA ALA A 589 -26.29 -19.56 4.75
C ALA A 589 -27.10 -19.11 3.55
N PHE A 590 -26.75 -17.95 3.00
CA PHE A 590 -27.39 -17.37 1.81
C PHE A 590 -26.37 -17.28 0.68
N MET A 591 -26.71 -17.84 -0.49
CA MET A 591 -25.80 -17.96 -1.62
C MET A 591 -26.22 -17.00 -2.75
N VAL A 592 -25.28 -16.19 -3.23
CA VAL A 592 -25.45 -15.34 -4.42
C VAL A 592 -24.23 -15.51 -5.31
N ARG A 593 -24.43 -16.01 -6.54
CA ARG A 593 -23.35 -16.22 -7.53
C ARG A 593 -22.17 -17.04 -7.00
N GLY A 594 -22.42 -18.01 -6.13
CA GLY A 594 -21.42 -18.84 -5.50
C GLY A 594 -20.71 -18.22 -4.28
N ILE A 595 -21.01 -16.98 -3.94
CA ILE A 595 -20.56 -16.34 -2.72
C ILE A 595 -21.51 -16.65 -1.58
N LYS A 596 -20.98 -17.12 -0.45
CA LYS A 596 -21.76 -17.52 0.73
C LYS A 596 -21.75 -16.41 1.77
N PHE A 597 -22.93 -16.05 2.28
CA PHE A 597 -23.13 -15.12 3.38
C PHE A 597 -23.72 -15.88 4.57
N GLU A 598 -23.10 -15.78 5.71
CA GLU A 598 -23.57 -16.42 6.94
C GLU A 598 -23.15 -15.61 8.16
N ARG A 599 -23.94 -15.66 9.22
CA ARG A 599 -23.58 -15.08 10.52
C ARG A 599 -23.08 -16.19 11.42
N GLU A 600 -21.84 -16.08 11.87
CA GLU A 600 -21.19 -17.03 12.75
C GLU A 600 -20.73 -16.37 14.04
N VAL A 601 -20.76 -17.14 15.12
CA VAL A 601 -20.02 -16.81 16.34
C VAL A 601 -18.59 -17.30 16.13
N ALA A 602 -17.73 -16.41 15.61
CA ALA A 602 -16.31 -16.69 15.42
C ALA A 602 -15.54 -16.61 16.76
N PRO A 603 -14.33 -17.16 16.87
CA PRO A 603 -13.51 -17.04 18.06
C PRO A 603 -13.30 -15.61 18.55
N GLY A 604 -13.29 -14.62 17.67
CA GLY A 604 -13.20 -13.18 18.01
C GLY A 604 -14.52 -12.48 18.28
N GLY A 605 -15.66 -13.20 18.29
CA GLY A 605 -17.00 -12.65 18.49
C GLY A 605 -17.95 -12.92 17.32
N ASP A 606 -19.14 -12.37 17.40
CA ASP A 606 -20.19 -12.48 16.39
C ASP A 606 -19.80 -11.68 15.12
N ALA A 607 -19.96 -12.28 13.95
CA ALA A 607 -19.59 -11.66 12.68
C ALA A 607 -20.45 -12.15 11.49
N LEU A 608 -20.69 -11.25 10.54
CA LEU A 608 -21.09 -11.63 9.19
C LEU A 608 -19.83 -12.10 8.44
N ILE A 609 -19.85 -13.31 7.95
CA ILE A 609 -18.79 -13.93 7.16
C ILE A 609 -19.24 -14.02 5.70
N ILE A 610 -18.40 -13.51 4.81
CA ILE A 610 -18.60 -13.65 3.38
C ILE A 610 -17.50 -14.60 2.86
N THR A 611 -17.89 -15.80 2.42
CA THR A 611 -16.96 -16.79 1.86
C THR A 611 -16.95 -16.64 0.33
N LEU A 612 -15.78 -16.36 -0.21
CA LEU A 612 -15.52 -16.15 -1.63
C LEU A 612 -15.46 -17.45 -2.40
N LEU A 613 -15.41 -17.38 -3.75
CA LEU A 613 -15.24 -18.54 -4.64
C LEU A 613 -13.97 -19.34 -4.36
N SER A 614 -12.91 -18.66 -3.91
CA SER A 614 -11.64 -19.26 -3.50
C SER A 614 -11.70 -20.01 -2.15
N GLY A 615 -12.81 -19.88 -1.40
CA GLY A 615 -12.93 -20.33 -0.02
C GLY A 615 -12.37 -19.35 1.01
N ARG A 616 -11.77 -18.22 0.59
CA ARG A 616 -11.30 -17.18 1.49
C ARG A 616 -12.47 -16.41 2.11
N ARG A 617 -12.30 -15.92 3.33
CA ARG A 617 -13.36 -15.30 4.12
C ARG A 617 -13.11 -13.80 4.31
N LEU A 618 -14.14 -12.99 4.16
CA LEU A 618 -14.18 -11.59 4.57
C LEU A 618 -15.01 -11.50 5.85
N THR A 619 -14.48 -10.88 6.89
CA THR A 619 -15.10 -10.80 8.21
C THR A 619 -15.61 -9.40 8.51
N TYR A 620 -16.89 -9.27 8.89
CA TYR A 620 -17.54 -8.04 9.32
C TYR A 620 -18.00 -8.24 10.77
N HIS A 621 -17.20 -7.79 11.72
CA HIS A 621 -17.42 -8.00 13.14
C HIS A 621 -18.67 -7.28 13.64
N ASP A 622 -19.42 -7.93 14.54
CA ASP A 622 -20.62 -7.39 15.18
C ASP A 622 -21.57 -6.71 14.17
N ALA A 623 -21.83 -7.41 13.06
CA ALA A 623 -22.70 -6.89 12.01
C ALA A 623 -24.15 -6.81 12.48
N ARG A 624 -24.78 -5.63 12.29
CA ARG A 624 -26.15 -5.34 12.73
C ARG A 624 -26.93 -4.62 11.65
N LEU A 625 -28.26 -4.71 11.74
CA LEU A 625 -29.19 -3.88 10.98
C LEU A 625 -29.60 -2.70 11.87
N GLU A 626 -29.38 -1.49 11.37
CA GLU A 626 -29.71 -0.24 12.02
C GLU A 626 -30.53 0.66 11.10
N PRO A 627 -31.36 1.59 11.62
CA PRO A 627 -32.03 2.57 10.77
C PRO A 627 -31.02 3.29 9.86
N SER A 628 -31.37 3.39 8.58
CA SER A 628 -30.50 4.06 7.62
C SER A 628 -30.38 5.56 7.92
N THR A 629 -29.16 6.06 7.95
CA THR A 629 -28.85 7.50 8.16
C THR A 629 -28.61 8.23 6.84
N ARG A 630 -28.90 7.61 5.70
CA ARG A 630 -28.70 8.20 4.38
C ARG A 630 -29.78 9.23 4.08
N ASP A 631 -29.41 10.39 3.54
CA ASP A 631 -30.33 11.50 3.22
C ASP A 631 -31.46 11.09 2.26
N TYR A 632 -31.26 10.02 1.49
CA TYR A 632 -32.20 9.49 0.50
C TYR A 632 -32.84 8.17 0.95
N ALA A 633 -32.68 7.78 2.21
CA ALA A 633 -33.25 6.54 2.73
C ALA A 633 -34.77 6.66 2.85
N ALA A 634 -35.50 5.60 2.46
CA ALA A 634 -36.93 5.53 2.69
C ALA A 634 -37.23 5.40 4.21
N PRO A 635 -38.40 5.89 4.67
CA PRO A 635 -38.82 5.70 6.07
C PRO A 635 -38.79 4.22 6.46
N GLY A 636 -38.09 3.89 7.54
CA GLY A 636 -37.92 2.52 8.03
C GLY A 636 -36.88 1.68 7.28
N GLU A 637 -36.13 2.25 6.34
CA GLU A 637 -35.04 1.56 5.67
C GLU A 637 -33.93 1.21 6.68
N LEU A 638 -33.45 -0.04 6.60
CA LEU A 638 -32.34 -0.53 7.40
C LEU A 638 -31.06 -0.55 6.59
N SER A 639 -29.97 -0.17 7.22
CA SER A 639 -28.60 -0.31 6.69
C SER A 639 -27.79 -1.30 7.51
N ILE A 640 -26.78 -1.89 6.88
CA ILE A 640 -25.83 -2.79 7.53
C ILE A 640 -24.78 -1.93 8.21
N SER A 641 -24.54 -2.15 9.50
CA SER A 641 -23.42 -1.59 10.25
C SER A 641 -22.53 -2.70 10.81
N TYR A 642 -21.26 -2.41 11.04
CA TYR A 642 -20.28 -3.39 11.56
C TYR A 642 -19.12 -2.69 12.27
N MET A 643 -18.42 -3.41 13.14
CA MET A 643 -17.24 -2.90 13.83
C MET A 643 -15.97 -3.10 12.96
N THR A 644 -15.11 -2.08 12.93
CA THR A 644 -13.86 -2.09 12.19
C THR A 644 -12.84 -1.14 12.80
N TRP A 645 -11.55 -1.37 12.50
CA TRP A 645 -10.49 -0.45 12.88
C TRP A 645 -10.40 0.70 11.86
N ASN A 646 -10.62 1.93 12.32
CA ASN A 646 -10.44 3.14 11.52
C ASN A 646 -9.12 3.82 11.90
N SER A 647 -8.20 3.92 10.94
CA SER A 647 -6.92 4.64 11.09
C SER A 647 -6.91 5.99 10.36
N ASN A 648 -7.99 6.35 9.65
CA ASN A 648 -8.07 7.56 8.86
C ASN A 648 -9.14 8.51 9.41
N PRO A 649 -8.76 9.71 9.90
CA PRO A 649 -9.71 10.66 10.48
C PRO A 649 -10.77 11.17 9.48
N LYS A 650 -10.52 11.06 8.18
CA LYS A 650 -11.49 11.42 7.13
C LYS A 650 -12.80 10.59 7.23
N TYR A 651 -12.72 9.38 7.78
CA TYR A 651 -13.86 8.48 7.93
C TYR A 651 -14.47 8.50 9.34
N GLY A 652 -14.19 9.50 10.15
CA GLY A 652 -14.73 9.68 11.49
C GLY A 652 -13.74 9.36 12.61
N ALA A 653 -14.25 8.94 13.78
CA ALA A 653 -13.43 8.65 14.95
C ALA A 653 -12.38 7.56 14.65
N LEU A 654 -11.18 7.71 15.23
CA LEU A 654 -10.11 6.73 15.11
C LEU A 654 -10.33 5.57 16.11
N GLY A 655 -9.81 4.39 15.75
CA GLY A 655 -9.87 3.21 16.62
C GLY A 655 -10.90 2.18 16.17
N TRP A 656 -11.42 1.39 17.12
CA TRP A 656 -12.43 0.37 16.86
C TRP A 656 -13.82 1.00 16.88
N VAL A 657 -14.35 1.25 15.70
CA VAL A 657 -15.57 2.04 15.51
C VAL A 657 -16.61 1.31 14.68
N ARG A 658 -17.86 1.69 14.82
CA ARG A 658 -18.96 1.21 14.01
C ARG A 658 -19.04 2.02 12.72
N MET A 659 -19.11 1.33 11.59
CA MET A 659 -19.27 1.92 10.26
C MET A 659 -20.42 1.25 9.50
N SER A 660 -21.10 2.01 8.66
CA SER A 660 -22.15 1.49 7.79
C SER A 660 -21.57 0.97 6.48
N THR A 661 -22.30 0.02 5.86
CA THR A 661 -22.02 -0.49 4.51
C THR A 661 -23.31 -0.67 3.73
N PHE A 662 -23.18 -0.97 2.42
CA PHE A 662 -24.28 -1.18 1.50
C PHE A 662 -23.87 -2.08 0.35
N GLY A 663 -24.80 -2.50 -0.49
CA GLY A 663 -24.57 -3.48 -1.55
C GLY A 663 -23.42 -3.15 -2.50
N GLY A 664 -23.30 -1.90 -2.94
CA GLY A 664 -22.19 -1.46 -3.80
C GLY A 664 -20.84 -1.63 -3.13
N ARG A 665 -20.71 -1.24 -1.85
CA ARG A 665 -19.44 -1.41 -1.10
C ARG A 665 -19.12 -2.88 -0.76
N LEU A 666 -20.15 -3.70 -0.51
CA LEU A 666 -19.95 -5.15 -0.36
C LEU A 666 -19.44 -5.75 -1.68
N THR A 667 -20.04 -5.33 -2.81
CA THR A 667 -19.63 -5.76 -4.15
C THR A 667 -18.17 -5.34 -4.44
N GLU A 668 -17.78 -4.09 -4.14
CA GLU A 668 -16.41 -3.63 -4.26
C GLU A 668 -15.45 -4.52 -3.49
N ASN A 669 -15.74 -4.78 -2.21
CA ASN A 669 -14.89 -5.61 -1.37
C ASN A 669 -14.76 -7.04 -1.89
N ILE A 670 -15.85 -7.65 -2.37
CA ILE A 670 -15.87 -9.00 -2.95
C ILE A 670 -15.07 -9.05 -4.26
N VAL A 671 -15.30 -8.09 -5.17
CA VAL A 671 -14.61 -8.01 -6.47
C VAL A 671 -13.12 -7.79 -6.28
N GLN A 672 -12.72 -6.85 -5.43
CA GLN A 672 -11.30 -6.61 -5.12
C GLN A 672 -10.65 -7.83 -4.48
N ALA A 673 -11.35 -8.53 -3.62
CA ALA A 673 -10.85 -9.72 -2.96
C ALA A 673 -10.64 -10.87 -3.96
N ILE A 674 -11.60 -11.12 -4.86
CA ILE A 674 -11.50 -12.14 -5.91
C ILE A 674 -10.40 -11.80 -6.91
N ALA A 675 -10.29 -10.53 -7.33
CA ALA A 675 -9.20 -10.08 -8.19
C ALA A 675 -7.83 -10.35 -7.56
N HIS A 676 -7.72 -10.12 -6.25
CA HIS A 676 -6.48 -10.41 -5.52
C HIS A 676 -6.25 -11.92 -5.36
N ASP A 677 -7.28 -12.76 -5.24
CA ASP A 677 -7.13 -14.21 -5.20
C ASP A 677 -6.62 -14.77 -6.55
N ILE A 678 -7.03 -14.18 -7.67
CA ILE A 678 -6.46 -14.49 -9.00
C ILE A 678 -4.98 -14.09 -9.05
N LEU A 679 -4.62 -12.89 -8.57
CA LEU A 679 -3.21 -12.46 -8.51
C LEU A 679 -2.36 -13.41 -7.65
N ARG A 680 -2.86 -13.82 -6.48
CA ARG A 680 -2.21 -14.78 -5.59
C ARG A 680 -1.94 -16.11 -6.30
N PHE A 681 -2.93 -16.62 -7.02
CA PHE A 681 -2.80 -17.86 -7.80
C PHE A 681 -1.70 -17.73 -8.87
N ALA A 682 -1.64 -16.57 -9.56
CA ALA A 682 -0.60 -16.30 -10.54
C ALA A 682 0.80 -16.20 -9.91
N ILE A 683 0.95 -15.57 -8.75
CA ILE A 683 2.24 -15.49 -8.03
C ILE A 683 2.73 -16.90 -7.64
N LEU A 684 1.85 -17.77 -7.18
CA LEU A 684 2.20 -19.17 -6.90
C LEU A 684 2.64 -19.92 -8.16
N GLY A 685 1.96 -19.71 -9.28
CA GLY A 685 2.33 -20.25 -10.59
C GLY A 685 3.69 -19.74 -11.09
N LEU A 686 3.96 -18.45 -10.96
CA LEU A 686 5.25 -17.84 -11.30
C LEU A 686 6.38 -18.39 -10.43
N ARG A 687 6.14 -18.52 -9.13
CA ARG A 687 7.10 -19.14 -8.20
C ARG A 687 7.45 -20.57 -8.62
N ALA A 688 6.44 -21.37 -8.94
CA ALA A 688 6.62 -22.76 -9.40
C ALA A 688 7.37 -22.84 -10.74
N ALA A 689 7.19 -21.84 -11.63
CA ALA A 689 7.87 -21.75 -12.91
C ALA A 689 9.27 -21.12 -12.83
N GLY A 690 9.77 -20.77 -11.63
CA GLY A 690 11.10 -20.20 -11.44
C GLY A 690 11.20 -18.70 -11.74
N PHE A 691 10.09 -17.96 -11.73
CA PHE A 691 10.04 -16.50 -11.83
C PHE A 691 9.89 -15.88 -10.44
N PRO A 692 10.98 -15.49 -9.77
CA PRO A 692 10.91 -14.95 -8.41
C PRO A 692 10.27 -13.55 -8.40
N THR A 693 9.10 -13.43 -7.80
CA THR A 693 8.44 -12.15 -7.58
C THR A 693 9.25 -11.29 -6.59
N VAL A 694 9.49 -10.03 -6.91
CA VAL A 694 10.16 -9.03 -6.05
C VAL A 694 9.21 -7.93 -5.59
N LEU A 695 8.11 -7.74 -6.30
CA LEU A 695 7.07 -6.77 -5.97
C LEU A 695 5.75 -7.18 -6.63
N HIS A 696 4.64 -6.94 -5.98
CA HIS A 696 3.31 -6.94 -6.62
C HIS A 696 2.51 -5.71 -6.19
N VAL A 697 1.77 -5.12 -7.11
CA VAL A 697 1.06 -3.85 -6.91
C VAL A 697 -0.36 -3.98 -7.47
N TYR A 698 -1.33 -4.27 -6.61
CA TYR A 698 -2.75 -4.44 -6.96
C TYR A 698 -3.02 -5.48 -8.05
N ASP A 699 -2.81 -5.12 -9.31
CA ASP A 699 -3.03 -5.93 -10.52
C ASP A 699 -1.73 -6.20 -11.31
N GLU A 700 -0.59 -5.69 -10.83
CA GLU A 700 0.73 -5.82 -11.43
C GLU A 700 1.61 -6.82 -10.65
N ILE A 701 2.35 -7.65 -11.36
CA ILE A 701 3.40 -8.52 -10.80
C ILE A 701 4.73 -8.14 -11.42
N VAL A 702 5.77 -8.02 -10.57
CA VAL A 702 7.14 -7.74 -10.97
C VAL A 702 8.02 -8.91 -10.54
N VAL A 703 8.65 -9.57 -11.50
CA VAL A 703 9.62 -10.65 -11.27
C VAL A 703 11.04 -10.19 -11.63
N GLU A 704 12.03 -10.78 -11.00
CA GLU A 704 13.44 -10.50 -11.28
C GLU A 704 14.07 -11.74 -11.96
N VAL A 705 14.68 -11.55 -13.12
CA VAL A 705 15.22 -12.63 -13.96
C VAL A 705 16.65 -12.34 -14.38
N PRO A 706 17.47 -13.34 -14.72
CA PRO A 706 18.80 -13.10 -15.26
C PRO A 706 18.77 -12.16 -16.47
N GLU A 707 19.75 -11.24 -16.51
CA GLU A 707 19.94 -10.30 -17.61
C GLU A 707 20.18 -11.03 -18.93
N ARG A 708 19.63 -10.50 -19.98
CA ARG A 708 19.95 -10.92 -21.34
C ARG A 708 19.89 -9.75 -22.31
N PRO A 709 20.62 -9.84 -23.45
CA PRO A 709 20.54 -8.84 -24.50
C PRO A 709 19.10 -8.67 -24.99
N ALA A 710 18.74 -7.44 -25.37
CA ALA A 710 17.47 -7.17 -26.04
C ALA A 710 17.35 -8.04 -27.31
N MET A 711 16.15 -8.56 -27.55
CA MET A 711 15.89 -9.34 -28.77
C MET A 711 16.02 -8.44 -30.00
N ALA A 712 16.83 -8.86 -30.97
CA ALA A 712 17.00 -8.13 -32.20
C ALA A 712 15.70 -8.16 -33.04
N GLY A 713 15.46 -7.10 -33.83
CA GLY A 713 14.38 -7.08 -34.83
C GLY A 713 12.96 -6.97 -34.27
N GLY A 714 12.77 -6.51 -33.01
CA GLY A 714 11.43 -6.30 -32.42
C GLY A 714 10.69 -7.59 -32.10
N VAL A 715 11.37 -8.73 -32.05
CA VAL A 715 10.77 -10.01 -31.61
C VAL A 715 10.34 -9.91 -30.16
N PRO A 716 9.09 -10.28 -29.83
CA PRO A 716 8.60 -10.28 -28.45
C PRO A 716 9.46 -11.17 -27.55
N ASP A 717 9.74 -10.70 -26.35
CA ASP A 717 10.48 -11.47 -25.35
C ASP A 717 9.66 -12.69 -24.90
N PRO A 718 10.10 -13.94 -25.13
CA PRO A 718 9.34 -15.14 -24.78
C PRO A 718 9.12 -15.30 -23.28
N GLN A 719 9.97 -14.71 -22.41
CA GLN A 719 9.73 -14.75 -20.97
C GLN A 719 8.60 -13.80 -20.55
N ILE A 720 8.41 -12.67 -21.24
CA ILE A 720 7.24 -11.81 -21.03
C ILE A 720 5.97 -12.60 -21.37
N ALA A 721 5.95 -13.23 -22.56
CA ALA A 721 4.80 -14.05 -22.98
C ALA A 721 4.51 -15.20 -22.00
N MET A 722 5.55 -15.82 -21.44
CA MET A 722 5.40 -16.88 -20.42
C MET A 722 4.82 -16.34 -19.11
N VAL A 723 5.31 -15.19 -18.63
CA VAL A 723 4.77 -14.51 -17.44
C VAL A 723 3.28 -14.17 -17.64
N GLU A 724 2.94 -13.57 -18.78
CA GLU A 724 1.55 -13.22 -19.12
C GLU A 724 0.64 -14.47 -19.25
N ALA A 725 1.14 -15.55 -19.82
CA ALA A 725 0.40 -16.82 -19.93
C ALA A 725 0.13 -17.43 -18.56
N ILE A 726 1.10 -17.41 -17.65
CA ILE A 726 0.92 -17.88 -16.27
C ILE A 726 -0.08 -16.97 -15.54
N MET A 727 0.02 -15.66 -15.68
CA MET A 727 -0.95 -14.72 -15.09
C MET A 727 -2.37 -14.93 -15.65
N ALA A 728 -2.52 -15.28 -16.91
CA ALA A 728 -3.80 -15.57 -17.54
C ALA A 728 -4.37 -16.95 -17.20
N THR A 729 -3.61 -17.81 -16.52
CA THR A 729 -4.09 -19.12 -16.05
C THR A 729 -5.01 -18.94 -14.86
N MET A 730 -6.25 -19.47 -14.99
CA MET A 730 -7.27 -19.27 -13.96
C MET A 730 -7.35 -20.48 -13.00
N PRO A 731 -7.58 -20.21 -11.70
CA PRO A 731 -7.91 -21.27 -10.75
C PRO A 731 -9.24 -21.96 -11.14
N ALA A 732 -9.45 -23.18 -10.66
CA ALA A 732 -10.62 -24.00 -11.01
C ALA A 732 -11.96 -23.29 -10.85
N TRP A 733 -12.10 -22.47 -9.79
CA TRP A 733 -13.32 -21.71 -9.51
C TRP A 733 -13.57 -20.51 -10.45
N ALA A 734 -12.56 -20.06 -11.22
CA ALA A 734 -12.64 -18.98 -12.23
C ALA A 734 -12.36 -19.49 -13.65
N GLN A 735 -12.42 -20.80 -13.88
CA GLN A 735 -12.15 -21.38 -15.21
C GLN A 735 -13.08 -20.79 -16.28
N GLY A 736 -12.49 -20.39 -17.41
CA GLY A 736 -13.21 -19.78 -18.52
C GLY A 736 -13.49 -18.27 -18.36
N TRP A 737 -13.02 -17.65 -17.29
CA TRP A 737 -13.06 -16.20 -17.16
C TRP A 737 -12.08 -15.54 -18.14
N PRO A 738 -12.47 -14.47 -18.87
CA PRO A 738 -11.64 -13.83 -19.88
C PRO A 738 -10.60 -12.86 -19.28
N VAL A 739 -9.95 -13.28 -18.18
CA VAL A 739 -8.88 -12.51 -17.55
C VAL A 739 -7.60 -12.61 -18.38
N ARG A 740 -6.93 -11.49 -18.58
CA ARG A 740 -5.69 -11.40 -19.36
C ARG A 740 -4.68 -10.52 -18.65
N ALA A 741 -3.42 -10.88 -18.78
CA ALA A 741 -2.30 -9.99 -18.54
C ALA A 741 -1.81 -9.43 -19.89
N ALA A 742 -1.35 -8.20 -19.90
CA ALA A 742 -0.84 -7.54 -21.07
C ALA A 742 0.05 -6.34 -20.70
N GLY A 743 0.74 -5.76 -21.70
CA GLY A 743 1.61 -4.60 -21.49
C GLY A 743 2.91 -4.96 -20.78
N GLY A 744 3.30 -6.24 -20.81
CA GLY A 744 4.54 -6.72 -20.22
C GLY A 744 5.76 -6.06 -20.83
N TRP A 745 6.72 -5.72 -19.97
CA TRP A 745 7.99 -5.14 -20.36
C TRP A 745 9.15 -5.79 -19.59
N ARG A 746 10.34 -5.68 -20.16
CA ARG A 746 11.59 -6.08 -19.54
C ARG A 746 12.56 -4.92 -19.49
N GLY A 747 13.36 -4.79 -18.43
CA GLY A 747 14.39 -3.76 -18.32
C GLY A 747 15.01 -3.64 -16.94
N LYS A 748 15.96 -2.71 -16.82
CA LYS A 748 16.74 -2.48 -15.59
C LYS A 748 16.00 -1.67 -14.55
N ILE A 749 15.11 -0.79 -14.95
CA ILE A 749 14.40 0.14 -14.05
C ILE A 749 12.91 -0.17 -14.04
N TYR A 750 12.30 -0.06 -12.89
CA TYR A 750 10.86 -0.28 -12.75
C TYR A 750 10.08 0.88 -13.38
N ARG A 751 9.14 0.54 -14.25
CA ARG A 751 8.24 1.47 -14.94
C ARG A 751 6.82 0.90 -14.97
N LYS A 752 5.83 1.74 -15.17
CA LYS A 752 4.50 1.24 -15.52
C LYS A 752 4.47 0.96 -17.03
N GLY A 753 3.86 -0.19 -17.37
CA GLY A 753 3.65 -0.61 -18.76
C GLY A 753 2.64 0.29 -19.50
#